data_aea6a9dafd78211fad518a94ca0fb29c
#
_entry.id   aea6a9dafd78211fad518a94ca0fb29c
#
_cell.length_a   1.000
_cell.length_b   1.000
_cell.length_c   1.000
_cell.angle_alpha   90.00
_cell.angle_beta   90.00
_cell.angle_gamma   90.00
#
_symmetry.space_group_name_H-M   'P 1'
#
loop_
_entity.id
_entity.type
_entity.pdbx_description
1 polymer ?
#
loop_
_entity_poly.entity_id
_entity_poly.type
_entity_poly.pdbx_seq_one_letter_code
_entity_poly.pdbx_strand_id
1 'polypeptide(L)'
;MMSAPKRYTITSALPYTNGPIHIGHLAGVYVPADIYSRYLRITGNDVAFICGSDEHGAAIPMRAKKEGVSPQVIIDKYHAIIKKSFEDFGITFDNYSRTSAPIHHETASEFFKKLYEDGKFIEETSEQLYDAEADQFLADRFVTGTCPKCGNEEAYGDQCENCGSSLNATDLINPKSTISGAKPTLKQTKHWFLPLDQYEDFLREWVLVGHKKDWKTNVYGQIKSWVDDGLRARAVTRDLDWGIPVPVEGAEGKVLYVWFDAPIGYISSTKEWAAREGKDWEPYWKDKDTKLVHFIGKDNIVFHCIIFPSMLKAEGSYILPENVPANEFLNLEGNKLSTSKNWAVWLHEYLEDFPDKQDVLRYALTANAPETKDNDFTWKDFQDRNNNELVGNFGNFINRIVVLTNKYYDGVVPTPNEFSEVDLQTLTELKAYPSVISSSIERYRFREGSQELLNVSRLGNKYLADEEPWKLMKTDPERVKTIMYVGLQVAAALATLSEPFLPFTSQKLKNILAVTSSEVETQWNEVSTKEVLLPAGHTIGKGELLFSKIEDADIQKQLDKLEATKKANEVENKIVEPQKDTATFEDFTKMDLRVGTIIEAEKMPKAKKLLVLKVDTGINTRTIVSGIAEHFKPEDLIGKKVTVLVNLAPRKLRGVESEGMILMTETPAGKLVFLNPDEDQVNPGAVIS
;
A
#
# COMPACT_ATOMS: atom_id res chain seq x y z
N MET A 1 14.03 30.01 20.88
CA MET A 1 12.80 29.39 20.37
C MET A 1 12.76 29.70 18.89
N MET A 2 12.71 28.70 18.02
CA MET A 2 12.43 28.96 16.61
C MET A 2 11.02 29.55 16.51
N SER A 3 10.80 30.57 15.66
CA SER A 3 9.45 31.07 15.37
C SER A 3 8.61 29.93 14.79
N ALA A 4 7.31 29.90 15.10
CA ALA A 4 6.41 28.96 14.42
C ALA A 4 6.51 29.13 12.90
N PRO A 5 6.48 28.07 12.10
CA PRO A 5 6.54 28.18 10.64
C PRO A 5 5.34 28.98 10.13
N LYS A 6 5.56 29.76 9.08
CA LYS A 6 4.48 30.55 8.48
C LYS A 6 3.54 29.71 7.65
N ARG A 7 4.06 28.62 7.05
CA ARG A 7 3.30 27.76 6.15
C ARG A 7 3.83 26.33 6.13
N TYR A 8 3.02 25.45 5.55
CA TYR A 8 3.35 24.05 5.34
C TYR A 8 3.12 23.65 3.89
N THR A 9 4.08 22.92 3.33
CA THR A 9 3.91 22.16 2.08
C THR A 9 3.87 20.70 2.43
N ILE A 10 2.70 20.07 2.27
CA ILE A 10 2.48 18.67 2.55
C ILE A 10 2.34 17.96 1.21
N THR A 11 3.10 16.89 0.99
CA THR A 11 2.99 16.08 -0.21
C THR A 11 2.71 14.63 0.13
N SER A 12 2.03 13.94 -0.76
CA SER A 12 1.85 12.49 -0.72
C SER A 12 2.52 11.86 -1.92
N ALA A 13 3.17 10.69 -1.72
CA ALA A 13 3.77 9.94 -2.83
C ALA A 13 2.78 9.79 -3.98
N LEU A 14 3.24 10.12 -5.19
CA LEU A 14 2.41 10.06 -6.39
C LEU A 14 2.02 8.61 -6.68
N PRO A 15 0.72 8.26 -6.78
CA PRO A 15 0.30 6.93 -7.19
C PRO A 15 0.62 6.70 -8.65
N TYR A 16 1.14 5.51 -8.95
CA TYR A 16 1.48 5.11 -10.29
C TYR A 16 0.23 4.68 -11.07
N THR A 17 -0.02 5.28 -12.25
CA THR A 17 -1.26 5.11 -13.01
C THR A 17 -1.31 3.84 -13.86
N ASN A 18 -0.76 2.75 -13.40
CA ASN A 18 -0.91 1.43 -14.01
C ASN A 18 -2.06 0.60 -13.42
N GLY A 19 -2.81 1.15 -12.48
CA GLY A 19 -3.95 0.52 -11.79
C GLY A 19 -4.64 1.47 -10.83
N PRO A 20 -5.79 1.06 -10.24
CA PRO A 20 -6.45 1.83 -9.20
C PRO A 20 -5.67 1.77 -7.87
N ILE A 21 -6.07 2.58 -6.90
CA ILE A 21 -5.49 2.54 -5.54
C ILE A 21 -6.26 1.59 -4.63
N HIS A 22 -5.56 1.03 -3.65
CA HIS A 22 -6.11 0.10 -2.67
C HIS A 22 -5.83 0.56 -1.24
N ILE A 23 -6.42 -0.13 -0.25
CA ILE A 23 -6.32 0.20 1.17
C ILE A 23 -4.87 0.32 1.70
N GLY A 24 -3.92 -0.41 1.12
CA GLY A 24 -2.50 -0.30 1.47
C GLY A 24 -1.92 1.09 1.15
N HIS A 25 -2.27 1.65 0.00
CA HIS A 25 -1.90 3.03 -0.36
C HIS A 25 -2.53 4.05 0.60
N LEU A 26 -3.82 3.83 0.95
CA LEU A 26 -4.52 4.71 1.88
C LEU A 26 -3.89 4.71 3.27
N ALA A 27 -3.66 3.54 3.85
CA ALA A 27 -3.07 3.40 5.19
C ALA A 27 -1.60 3.83 5.23
N GLY A 28 -0.86 3.58 4.14
CA GLY A 28 0.55 3.92 4.03
C GLY A 28 0.82 5.42 3.88
N VAL A 29 -0.02 6.10 3.11
CA VAL A 29 0.29 7.46 2.61
C VAL A 29 -0.86 8.44 2.79
N TYR A 30 -2.04 8.19 2.16
CA TYR A 30 -3.01 9.25 1.90
C TYR A 30 -3.86 9.61 3.11
N VAL A 31 -4.29 8.64 3.92
CA VAL A 31 -5.05 8.90 5.16
C VAL A 31 -4.19 9.63 6.19
N PRO A 32 -2.94 9.20 6.50
CA PRO A 32 -2.06 9.96 7.39
C PRO A 32 -1.79 11.40 6.95
N ALA A 33 -1.56 11.60 5.65
CA ALA A 33 -1.31 12.93 5.08
C ALA A 33 -2.54 13.85 5.19
N ASP A 34 -3.73 13.31 4.91
CA ASP A 34 -4.98 14.05 5.02
C ASP A 34 -5.31 14.42 6.48
N ILE A 35 -5.12 13.48 7.42
CA ILE A 35 -5.28 13.76 8.87
C ILE A 35 -4.36 14.91 9.29
N TYR A 36 -3.10 14.86 8.90
CA TYR A 36 -2.13 15.90 9.24
C TYR A 36 -2.48 17.24 8.61
N SER A 37 -2.87 17.27 7.34
CA SER A 37 -3.24 18.47 6.62
C SER A 37 -4.52 19.13 7.19
N ARG A 38 -5.54 18.33 7.53
CA ARG A 38 -6.77 18.81 8.19
C ARG A 38 -6.47 19.38 9.56
N TYR A 39 -5.66 18.69 10.37
CA TYR A 39 -5.23 19.17 11.67
C TYR A 39 -4.53 20.54 11.57
N LEU A 40 -3.58 20.67 10.64
CA LEU A 40 -2.87 21.95 10.44
C LEU A 40 -3.83 23.09 10.04
N ARG A 41 -4.80 22.83 9.15
CA ARG A 41 -5.77 23.84 8.72
C ARG A 41 -6.70 24.26 9.85
N ILE A 42 -7.24 23.29 10.62
CA ILE A 42 -8.16 23.62 11.73
C ILE A 42 -7.43 24.32 12.89
N THR A 43 -6.11 24.18 12.98
CA THR A 43 -5.27 24.93 13.92
C THR A 43 -4.77 26.29 13.35
N GLY A 44 -5.25 26.69 12.16
CA GLY A 44 -5.03 28.02 11.58
C GLY A 44 -3.73 28.19 10.80
N ASN A 45 -3.08 27.10 10.39
CA ASN A 45 -1.86 27.17 9.56
C ASN A 45 -2.20 27.32 8.07
N ASP A 46 -1.29 28.00 7.34
CA ASP A 46 -1.31 28.05 5.87
C ASP A 46 -0.74 26.76 5.30
N VAL A 47 -1.56 25.99 4.57
CA VAL A 47 -1.21 24.64 4.11
C VAL A 47 -1.45 24.51 2.61
N ALA A 48 -0.44 24.05 1.88
CA ALA A 48 -0.57 23.51 0.54
C ALA A 48 -0.43 21.99 0.60
N PHE A 49 -1.52 21.26 0.39
CA PHE A 49 -1.56 19.79 0.36
C PHE A 49 -1.60 19.28 -1.08
N ILE A 50 -0.47 18.76 -1.55
CA ILE A 50 -0.18 18.54 -2.95
C ILE A 50 0.05 17.06 -3.26
N CYS A 51 -0.54 16.60 -4.36
CA CYS A 51 -0.30 15.27 -4.93
C CYS A 51 -0.46 15.32 -6.47
N GLY A 52 -0.46 14.18 -7.10
CA GLY A 52 -0.69 13.98 -8.53
C GLY A 52 -0.51 12.52 -8.91
N SER A 53 -0.73 12.20 -10.17
CA SER A 53 -0.48 10.87 -10.74
C SER A 53 0.94 10.79 -11.31
N ASP A 54 1.65 9.70 -11.01
CA ASP A 54 2.86 9.32 -11.74
C ASP A 54 2.48 8.54 -12.99
N GLU A 55 2.79 9.10 -14.17
CA GLU A 55 2.30 8.64 -15.47
C GLU A 55 3.41 8.27 -16.45
N HIS A 56 4.66 8.26 -15.99
CA HIS A 56 5.82 7.90 -16.81
C HIS A 56 6.42 6.55 -16.41
N GLY A 57 7.43 6.10 -17.16
CA GLY A 57 8.12 4.84 -16.90
C GLY A 57 7.57 3.63 -17.66
N ALA A 58 8.30 2.51 -17.58
CA ALA A 58 8.13 1.33 -18.44
C ALA A 58 6.81 0.55 -18.24
N ALA A 59 6.23 0.54 -17.02
CA ALA A 59 5.07 -0.30 -16.73
C ALA A 59 3.78 0.16 -17.43
N ILE A 60 3.65 1.45 -17.75
CA ILE A 60 2.48 1.98 -18.47
C ILE A 60 2.46 1.53 -19.93
N PRO A 61 3.54 1.70 -20.74
CA PRO A 61 3.60 1.13 -22.08
C PRO A 61 3.41 -0.39 -22.11
N MET A 62 3.96 -1.13 -21.13
CA MET A 62 3.75 -2.58 -21.01
C MET A 62 2.28 -2.92 -20.85
N ARG A 63 1.59 -2.23 -19.95
CA ARG A 63 0.15 -2.43 -19.74
C ARG A 63 -0.65 -2.04 -20.98
N ALA A 64 -0.33 -0.92 -21.60
CA ALA A 64 -0.96 -0.47 -22.83
C ALA A 64 -0.85 -1.52 -23.95
N LYS A 65 0.34 -2.11 -24.13
CA LYS A 65 0.57 -3.21 -25.07
C LYS A 65 -0.27 -4.44 -24.74
N LYS A 66 -0.36 -4.83 -23.45
CA LYS A 66 -1.19 -5.98 -22.99
C LYS A 66 -2.68 -5.73 -23.27
N GLU A 67 -3.16 -4.50 -23.09
CA GLU A 67 -4.57 -4.11 -23.32
C GLU A 67 -4.86 -3.70 -24.78
N GLY A 68 -3.86 -3.63 -25.65
CA GLY A 68 -4.02 -3.25 -27.07
C GLY A 68 -4.41 -1.79 -27.28
N VAL A 69 -4.01 -0.89 -26.38
CA VAL A 69 -4.33 0.55 -26.41
C VAL A 69 -3.05 1.40 -26.34
N SER A 70 -3.16 2.72 -26.49
CA SER A 70 -2.03 3.62 -26.27
C SER A 70 -1.76 3.88 -24.79
N PRO A 71 -0.53 4.21 -24.38
CA PRO A 71 -0.20 4.62 -23.02
C PRO A 71 -1.09 5.75 -22.49
N GLN A 72 -1.47 6.72 -23.34
CA GLN A 72 -2.36 7.82 -22.99
C GLN A 72 -3.72 7.33 -22.49
N VAL A 73 -4.32 6.31 -23.12
CA VAL A 73 -5.60 5.74 -22.71
C VAL A 73 -5.51 5.13 -21.30
N ILE A 74 -4.39 4.47 -20.98
CA ILE A 74 -4.16 3.88 -19.66
C ILE A 74 -4.10 4.97 -18.59
N ILE A 75 -3.26 5.99 -18.78
CA ILE A 75 -3.10 7.04 -17.79
C ILE A 75 -4.35 7.87 -17.60
N ASP A 76 -5.08 8.20 -18.65
CA ASP A 76 -6.33 8.96 -18.57
C ASP A 76 -7.39 8.19 -17.78
N LYS A 77 -7.53 6.90 -18.05
CA LYS A 77 -8.44 6.00 -17.32
C LYS A 77 -8.11 5.96 -15.81
N TYR A 78 -6.86 5.66 -15.45
CA TYR A 78 -6.52 5.47 -14.04
C TYR A 78 -6.37 6.78 -13.29
N HIS A 79 -5.90 7.87 -13.92
CA HIS A 79 -5.93 9.20 -13.33
C HIS A 79 -7.35 9.58 -12.91
N ALA A 80 -8.33 9.42 -13.81
CA ALA A 80 -9.72 9.76 -13.52
C ALA A 80 -10.30 8.91 -12.37
N ILE A 81 -10.07 7.59 -12.38
CA ILE A 81 -10.53 6.68 -11.32
C ILE A 81 -9.91 7.05 -9.97
N ILE A 82 -8.59 7.27 -9.92
CA ILE A 82 -7.86 7.57 -8.70
C ILE A 82 -8.30 8.92 -8.12
N LYS A 83 -8.34 9.96 -8.96
CA LYS A 83 -8.76 11.31 -8.56
C LYS A 83 -10.16 11.31 -7.97
N LYS A 84 -11.12 10.70 -8.67
CA LYS A 84 -12.50 10.59 -8.19
C LYS A 84 -12.58 9.78 -6.90
N SER A 85 -11.83 8.69 -6.78
CA SER A 85 -11.81 7.89 -5.56
C SER A 85 -11.30 8.68 -4.36
N PHE A 86 -10.28 9.51 -4.53
CA PHE A 86 -9.81 10.41 -3.47
C PHE A 86 -10.86 11.46 -3.08
N GLU A 87 -11.51 12.09 -4.07
CA GLU A 87 -12.57 13.06 -3.83
C GLU A 87 -13.73 12.44 -3.06
N ASP A 88 -14.24 11.28 -3.51
CA ASP A 88 -15.35 10.57 -2.87
C ASP A 88 -15.00 10.04 -1.47
N PHE A 89 -13.72 9.72 -1.23
CA PHE A 89 -13.20 9.28 0.07
C PHE A 89 -12.86 10.45 1.01
N GLY A 90 -12.93 11.68 0.51
CA GLY A 90 -12.70 12.90 1.29
C GLY A 90 -11.23 13.18 1.58
N ILE A 91 -10.30 12.82 0.69
CA ILE A 91 -8.92 13.31 0.75
C ILE A 91 -8.87 14.73 0.18
N THR A 92 -8.37 15.69 0.95
CA THR A 92 -8.50 17.13 0.66
C THR A 92 -7.25 17.74 0.04
N PHE A 93 -6.75 17.16 -1.07
CA PHE A 93 -5.68 17.80 -1.83
C PHE A 93 -6.10 19.20 -2.33
N ASP A 94 -5.23 20.20 -2.16
CA ASP A 94 -5.40 21.50 -2.79
C ASP A 94 -5.17 21.38 -4.31
N ASN A 95 -4.30 20.48 -4.73
CA ASN A 95 -4.13 20.09 -6.12
C ASN A 95 -3.77 18.60 -6.27
N TYR A 96 -4.44 17.94 -7.21
CA TYR A 96 -4.11 16.61 -7.67
C TYR A 96 -3.82 16.68 -9.18
N SER A 97 -2.53 16.85 -9.51
CA SER A 97 -2.03 17.03 -10.88
C SER A 97 -1.64 15.69 -11.53
N ARG A 98 -0.84 15.73 -12.58
CA ARG A 98 -0.33 14.55 -13.29
C ARG A 98 1.02 14.85 -13.94
N THR A 99 1.92 13.88 -14.01
CA THR A 99 3.26 14.08 -14.61
C THR A 99 3.24 14.20 -16.13
N SER A 100 2.15 13.81 -16.81
CA SER A 100 1.95 14.04 -18.24
C SER A 100 1.46 15.46 -18.55
N ALA A 101 1.17 16.31 -17.54
CA ALA A 101 0.71 17.68 -17.77
C ALA A 101 1.81 18.56 -18.39
N PRO A 102 1.46 19.49 -19.31
CA PRO A 102 2.44 20.40 -19.91
C PRO A 102 3.28 21.19 -18.91
N ILE A 103 2.66 21.70 -17.83
CA ILE A 103 3.36 22.42 -16.75
C ILE A 103 4.40 21.56 -16.06
N HIS A 104 4.17 20.22 -15.95
CA HIS A 104 5.15 19.33 -15.38
C HIS A 104 6.31 19.10 -16.35
N HIS A 105 6.04 18.87 -17.64
CA HIS A 105 7.07 18.73 -18.66
C HIS A 105 7.99 19.97 -18.71
N GLU A 106 7.41 21.17 -18.66
CA GLU A 106 8.16 22.43 -18.60
C GLU A 106 9.01 22.49 -17.32
N THR A 107 8.41 22.28 -16.15
CA THR A 107 9.10 22.36 -14.86
C THR A 107 10.25 21.36 -14.74
N ALA A 108 10.04 20.10 -15.15
CA ALA A 108 11.07 19.05 -15.09
C ALA A 108 12.20 19.31 -16.11
N SER A 109 11.84 19.82 -17.30
CA SER A 109 12.83 20.21 -18.31
C SER A 109 13.70 21.39 -17.85
N GLU A 110 13.09 22.42 -17.23
CA GLU A 110 13.81 23.56 -16.63
C GLU A 110 14.74 23.09 -15.51
N PHE A 111 14.25 22.22 -14.63
CA PHE A 111 15.04 21.66 -13.53
C PHE A 111 16.25 20.88 -14.03
N PHE A 112 16.05 20.01 -15.05
CA PHE A 112 17.13 19.26 -15.68
C PHE A 112 18.17 20.20 -16.34
N LYS A 113 17.71 21.17 -17.16
CA LYS A 113 18.59 22.13 -17.83
C LYS A 113 19.46 22.89 -16.85
N LYS A 114 18.88 23.38 -15.75
CA LYS A 114 19.63 24.08 -14.72
C LYS A 114 20.75 23.22 -14.13
N LEU A 115 20.45 21.97 -13.76
CA LEU A 115 21.47 21.05 -13.25
C LEU A 115 22.54 20.73 -14.31
N TYR A 116 22.16 20.61 -15.58
CA TYR A 116 23.07 20.37 -16.69
C TYR A 116 24.01 21.57 -16.91
N GLU A 117 23.47 22.79 -16.98
CA GLU A 117 24.22 24.03 -17.16
C GLU A 117 25.16 24.30 -15.98
N ASP A 118 24.75 23.97 -14.77
CA ASP A 118 25.55 24.07 -13.55
C ASP A 118 26.61 22.96 -13.40
N GLY A 119 26.72 22.04 -14.40
CA GLY A 119 27.71 20.96 -14.40
C GLY A 119 27.50 19.93 -13.29
N LYS A 120 26.24 19.68 -12.89
CA LYS A 120 25.89 18.74 -11.80
C LYS A 120 25.78 17.29 -12.23
N PHE A 121 25.82 17.00 -13.54
CA PHE A 121 25.74 15.66 -14.08
C PHE A 121 27.09 15.17 -14.59
N ILE A 122 27.30 13.87 -14.52
CA ILE A 122 28.35 13.13 -15.20
C ILE A 122 27.75 12.50 -16.46
N GLU A 123 28.42 12.64 -17.60
CA GLU A 123 28.03 11.95 -18.83
C GLU A 123 28.85 10.67 -18.97
N GLU A 124 28.16 9.54 -19.11
CA GLU A 124 28.81 8.25 -19.31
C GLU A 124 28.19 7.48 -20.47
N THR A 125 29.05 6.85 -21.27
CA THR A 125 28.63 5.84 -22.26
C THR A 125 28.81 4.48 -21.65
N SER A 126 27.74 3.72 -21.54
CA SER A 126 27.73 2.37 -20.98
C SER A 126 27.05 1.37 -21.91
N GLU A 127 27.31 0.10 -21.70
CA GLU A 127 26.60 -0.96 -22.39
C GLU A 127 25.30 -1.27 -21.66
N GLN A 128 24.19 -1.28 -22.42
CA GLN A 128 22.85 -1.61 -21.93
C GLN A 128 22.27 -2.78 -22.75
N LEU A 129 21.33 -3.50 -22.13
CA LEU A 129 20.64 -4.58 -22.82
C LEU A 129 19.74 -4.02 -23.93
N TYR A 130 19.83 -4.63 -25.10
CA TYR A 130 19.12 -4.23 -26.31
C TYR A 130 18.44 -5.44 -26.94
N ASP A 131 17.18 -5.29 -27.28
CA ASP A 131 16.39 -6.27 -28.00
C ASP A 131 16.47 -5.97 -29.50
N ALA A 132 17.19 -6.80 -30.23
CA ALA A 132 17.40 -6.63 -31.68
C ALA A 132 16.12 -6.97 -32.49
N GLU A 133 15.20 -7.76 -31.95
CA GLU A 133 13.93 -8.09 -32.62
C GLU A 133 12.91 -6.97 -32.46
N ALA A 134 12.88 -6.32 -31.29
CA ALA A 134 12.00 -5.20 -31.01
C ALA A 134 12.62 -3.84 -31.35
N ASP A 135 13.90 -3.81 -31.76
CA ASP A 135 14.70 -2.61 -32.09
C ASP A 135 14.68 -1.55 -30.97
N GLN A 136 14.81 -1.99 -29.69
CA GLN A 136 14.81 -1.06 -28.55
C GLN A 136 15.70 -1.51 -27.40
N PHE A 137 16.15 -0.56 -26.59
CA PHE A 137 16.82 -0.83 -25.33
C PHE A 137 15.85 -1.39 -24.29
N LEU A 138 16.36 -2.30 -23.44
CA LEU A 138 15.58 -2.95 -22.40
C LEU A 138 15.91 -2.32 -21.04
N ALA A 139 15.21 -1.26 -20.71
CA ALA A 139 15.31 -0.62 -19.41
C ALA A 139 14.35 -1.28 -18.41
N ASP A 140 14.79 -1.36 -17.16
CA ASP A 140 13.96 -1.66 -16.00
C ASP A 140 13.10 -2.95 -16.17
N ARG A 141 11.78 -2.81 -16.34
CA ARG A 141 10.84 -3.93 -16.45
C ARG A 141 10.69 -4.53 -17.85
N PHE A 142 11.39 -4.00 -18.83
CA PHE A 142 11.45 -4.62 -20.16
C PHE A 142 12.38 -5.82 -20.24
N VAL A 143 13.08 -6.15 -19.14
CA VAL A 143 13.92 -7.33 -19.02
C VAL A 143 13.64 -8.07 -17.73
N THR A 144 13.63 -9.39 -17.80
CA THR A 144 13.59 -10.31 -16.66
C THR A 144 14.78 -11.25 -16.69
N GLY A 145 15.12 -11.79 -15.54
CA GLY A 145 16.22 -12.76 -15.41
C GLY A 145 16.40 -13.20 -13.98
N THR A 146 17.42 -14.02 -13.73
CA THR A 146 17.70 -14.52 -12.38
C THR A 146 18.42 -13.46 -11.54
N CYS A 147 17.86 -13.16 -10.36
CA CYS A 147 18.46 -12.24 -9.41
C CYS A 147 19.81 -12.76 -8.89
N PRO A 148 20.90 -11.99 -9.01
CA PRO A 148 22.20 -12.42 -8.54
C PRO A 148 22.31 -12.53 -7.01
N LYS A 149 21.37 -11.91 -6.25
CA LYS A 149 21.40 -11.92 -4.79
C LYS A 149 20.59 -13.05 -4.15
N CYS A 150 19.41 -13.36 -4.67
CA CYS A 150 18.53 -14.36 -4.05
C CYS A 150 18.15 -15.53 -4.94
N GLY A 151 18.57 -15.55 -6.22
CA GLY A 151 18.29 -16.64 -7.16
C GLY A 151 16.85 -16.66 -7.71
N ASN A 152 16.03 -15.64 -7.46
CA ASN A 152 14.70 -15.53 -8.04
C ASN A 152 14.82 -15.43 -9.57
N GLU A 153 14.20 -16.32 -10.32
CA GLU A 153 14.32 -16.41 -11.79
C GLU A 153 13.49 -15.37 -12.56
N GLU A 154 12.60 -14.66 -11.85
CA GLU A 154 11.69 -13.65 -12.42
C GLU A 154 11.99 -12.25 -11.86
N ALA A 155 13.25 -11.92 -11.61
CA ALA A 155 13.63 -10.58 -11.19
C ALA A 155 13.60 -9.61 -12.37
N TYR A 156 13.08 -8.39 -12.16
CA TYR A 156 13.15 -7.30 -13.14
C TYR A 156 14.50 -6.59 -13.10
N GLY A 157 14.80 -5.84 -14.16
CA GLY A 157 16.08 -5.16 -14.32
C GLY A 157 16.32 -3.99 -13.36
N ASP A 158 15.27 -3.45 -12.72
CA ASP A 158 15.36 -2.35 -11.74
C ASP A 158 15.35 -2.86 -10.29
N GLN A 159 14.58 -3.90 -10.01
CA GLN A 159 14.41 -4.42 -8.66
C GLN A 159 13.98 -5.89 -8.66
N CYS A 160 14.47 -6.66 -7.69
CA CYS A 160 13.96 -8.00 -7.43
C CYS A 160 12.75 -7.92 -6.50
N GLU A 161 11.56 -8.30 -6.97
CA GLU A 161 10.33 -8.27 -6.18
C GLU A 161 10.33 -9.27 -4.99
N ASN A 162 11.18 -10.31 -5.06
CA ASN A 162 11.28 -11.30 -3.98
C ASN A 162 12.12 -10.80 -2.80
N CYS A 163 13.33 -10.27 -3.05
CA CYS A 163 14.23 -9.83 -1.98
C CYS A 163 14.31 -8.31 -1.80
N GLY A 164 13.62 -7.52 -2.66
CA GLY A 164 13.59 -6.06 -2.61
C GLY A 164 14.90 -5.36 -3.01
N SER A 165 15.91 -6.11 -3.49
CA SER A 165 17.19 -5.53 -3.89
C SER A 165 17.06 -4.73 -5.15
N SER A 166 17.64 -3.51 -5.17
CA SER A 166 17.84 -2.74 -6.40
C SER A 166 18.87 -3.44 -7.29
N LEU A 167 18.59 -3.51 -8.58
CA LEU A 167 19.38 -4.16 -9.60
C LEU A 167 19.65 -3.19 -10.75
N ASN A 168 20.70 -3.48 -11.57
CA ASN A 168 20.77 -2.97 -12.92
C ASN A 168 20.36 -4.10 -13.87
N ALA A 169 19.76 -3.77 -15.00
CA ALA A 169 19.31 -4.76 -15.97
C ALA A 169 20.45 -5.68 -16.44
N THR A 170 21.67 -5.14 -16.53
CA THR A 170 22.88 -5.87 -16.89
C THR A 170 23.41 -6.83 -15.83
N ASP A 171 22.94 -6.71 -14.57
CA ASP A 171 23.34 -7.59 -13.47
C ASP A 171 22.53 -8.90 -13.45
N LEU A 172 21.43 -8.97 -14.20
CA LEU A 172 20.58 -10.16 -14.25
C LEU A 172 21.33 -11.34 -14.90
N ILE A 173 21.18 -12.50 -14.30
CA ILE A 173 21.68 -13.76 -14.85
C ILE A 173 20.63 -14.29 -15.84
N ASN A 174 21.09 -14.70 -17.05
CA ASN A 174 20.20 -15.16 -18.13
C ASN A 174 19.05 -14.18 -18.46
N PRO A 175 19.35 -12.90 -18.77
CA PRO A 175 18.33 -11.92 -19.08
C PRO A 175 17.52 -12.31 -20.33
N LYS A 176 16.20 -12.00 -20.29
CA LYS A 176 15.26 -12.17 -21.41
C LYS A 176 14.44 -10.90 -21.59
N SER A 177 14.22 -10.52 -22.84
CA SER A 177 13.29 -9.44 -23.18
C SER A 177 11.85 -9.84 -22.80
N THR A 178 11.15 -8.95 -22.11
CA THR A 178 9.70 -9.13 -21.85
C THR A 178 8.85 -8.74 -23.06
N ILE A 179 9.48 -8.16 -24.11
CA ILE A 179 8.81 -7.68 -25.31
C ILE A 179 8.73 -8.76 -26.38
N SER A 180 9.90 -9.36 -26.72
CA SER A 180 10.02 -10.40 -27.75
C SER A 180 10.24 -11.80 -27.19
N GLY A 181 10.68 -11.93 -25.94
CA GLY A 181 11.15 -13.18 -25.34
C GLY A 181 12.58 -13.55 -25.73
N ALA A 182 13.22 -12.78 -26.62
CA ALA A 182 14.56 -13.03 -27.10
C ALA A 182 15.62 -12.76 -26.03
N LYS A 183 16.80 -13.39 -26.20
CA LYS A 183 17.97 -13.06 -25.40
C LYS A 183 18.56 -11.72 -25.88
N PRO A 184 18.65 -10.71 -24.99
CA PRO A 184 19.13 -9.40 -25.38
C PRO A 184 20.66 -9.43 -25.69
N THR A 185 21.08 -8.44 -26.46
CA THR A 185 22.48 -8.13 -26.73
C THR A 185 22.91 -6.87 -26.00
N LEU A 186 24.20 -6.62 -25.84
CA LEU A 186 24.72 -5.37 -25.31
C LEU A 186 24.92 -4.36 -26.45
N LYS A 187 24.47 -3.13 -26.23
CA LYS A 187 24.66 -2.00 -27.14
C LYS A 187 25.03 -0.74 -26.34
N GLN A 188 25.96 0.03 -26.85
CA GLN A 188 26.40 1.25 -26.20
C GLN A 188 25.33 2.35 -26.29
N THR A 189 25.11 3.04 -25.18
CA THR A 189 24.26 4.23 -25.08
C THR A 189 24.83 5.21 -24.09
N LYS A 190 24.60 6.50 -24.31
CA LYS A 190 25.05 7.60 -23.46
C LYS A 190 23.93 8.03 -22.53
N HIS A 191 24.26 8.19 -21.25
CA HIS A 191 23.32 8.70 -20.23
C HIS A 191 23.95 9.78 -19.36
N TRP A 192 23.10 10.55 -18.69
CA TRP A 192 23.48 11.53 -17.66
C TRP A 192 23.24 10.93 -16.28
N PHE A 193 24.18 11.14 -15.37
CA PHE A 193 24.17 10.59 -14.03
C PHE A 193 24.28 11.68 -12.99
N LEU A 194 23.43 11.63 -11.96
CA LEU A 194 23.60 12.42 -10.75
C LEU A 194 24.63 11.73 -9.85
N PRO A 195 25.79 12.35 -9.54
CA PRO A 195 26.85 11.77 -8.70
C PRO A 195 26.47 11.82 -7.21
N LEU A 196 25.64 10.86 -6.76
CA LEU A 196 25.14 10.83 -5.37
C LEU A 196 26.24 10.69 -4.33
N ASP A 197 27.37 10.10 -4.66
CA ASP A 197 28.58 10.02 -3.83
C ASP A 197 29.08 11.40 -3.39
N GLN A 198 28.95 12.43 -4.22
CA GLN A 198 29.33 13.81 -3.87
C GLN A 198 28.38 14.46 -2.84
N TYR A 199 27.20 13.89 -2.60
CA TYR A 199 26.21 14.36 -1.63
C TYR A 199 26.21 13.53 -0.33
N GLU A 200 27.09 12.55 -0.18
CA GLU A 200 27.12 11.66 0.97
C GLU A 200 27.38 12.40 2.29
N ASP A 201 28.36 13.29 2.34
CA ASP A 201 28.66 14.10 3.52
C ASP A 201 27.50 15.01 3.91
N PHE A 202 26.83 15.62 2.91
CA PHE A 202 25.63 16.40 3.12
C PHE A 202 24.50 15.57 3.73
N LEU A 203 24.25 14.38 3.21
CA LEU A 203 23.20 13.49 3.73
C LEU A 203 23.51 12.97 5.13
N ARG A 204 24.79 12.69 5.43
CA ARG A 204 25.25 12.34 6.78
C ARG A 204 24.96 13.47 7.78
N GLU A 205 25.37 14.68 7.45
CA GLU A 205 25.15 15.84 8.32
C GLU A 205 23.65 16.13 8.47
N TRP A 206 22.93 16.22 7.37
CA TRP A 206 21.51 16.60 7.38
C TRP A 206 20.64 15.56 8.05
N VAL A 207 20.72 14.27 7.67
CA VAL A 207 19.83 13.22 8.20
C VAL A 207 20.42 12.57 9.45
N LEU A 208 21.66 12.02 9.36
CA LEU A 208 22.17 11.13 10.42
C LEU A 208 22.58 11.92 11.69
N VAL A 209 22.88 13.22 11.56
CA VAL A 209 23.11 14.10 12.69
C VAL A 209 21.87 14.95 12.98
N GLY A 210 21.33 15.66 11.98
CA GLY A 210 20.26 16.63 12.14
C GLY A 210 18.93 16.02 12.56
N HIS A 211 18.53 14.93 11.93
CA HIS A 211 17.21 14.30 12.11
C HIS A 211 17.21 12.98 12.88
N LYS A 212 18.28 12.68 13.62
CA LYS A 212 18.41 11.42 14.40
C LYS A 212 17.29 11.20 15.41
N LYS A 213 16.70 12.27 15.94
CA LYS A 213 15.74 12.22 17.06
C LYS A 213 14.28 12.38 16.66
N ASP A 214 14.02 12.92 15.50
CA ASP A 214 12.69 13.34 15.05
C ASP A 214 12.16 12.53 13.85
N TRP A 215 13.05 11.93 13.05
CA TRP A 215 12.61 11.03 12.00
C TRP A 215 12.33 9.62 12.52
N LYS A 216 11.38 8.93 11.88
CA LYS A 216 11.03 7.55 12.22
C LYS A 216 12.24 6.63 12.11
N THR A 217 12.34 5.65 13.02
CA THR A 217 13.49 4.72 13.13
C THR A 217 13.71 3.90 11.85
N ASN A 218 12.64 3.48 11.15
CA ASN A 218 12.73 2.75 9.89
C ASN A 218 13.34 3.63 8.78
N VAL A 219 12.90 4.88 8.67
CA VAL A 219 13.44 5.86 7.71
C VAL A 219 14.92 6.11 7.99
N TYR A 220 15.24 6.48 9.22
CA TYR A 220 16.63 6.73 9.64
C TYR A 220 17.53 5.51 9.40
N GLY A 221 17.07 4.31 9.75
CA GLY A 221 17.84 3.07 9.60
C GLY A 221 18.13 2.72 8.16
N GLN A 222 17.16 2.89 7.26
CA GLN A 222 17.35 2.63 5.85
C GLN A 222 18.31 3.62 5.19
N ILE A 223 18.20 4.91 5.50
CA ILE A 223 19.13 5.93 4.99
C ILE A 223 20.54 5.65 5.49
N LYS A 224 20.69 5.35 6.79
CA LYS A 224 21.99 5.02 7.38
C LYS A 224 22.64 3.83 6.66
N SER A 225 21.89 2.77 6.38
CA SER A 225 22.41 1.61 5.65
C SER A 225 22.91 2.00 4.26
N TRP A 226 22.14 2.78 3.50
CA TRP A 226 22.52 3.21 2.16
C TRP A 226 23.77 4.09 2.14
N VAL A 227 23.86 5.04 3.07
CA VAL A 227 24.98 5.96 3.18
C VAL A 227 26.24 5.25 3.68
N ASP A 228 26.11 4.28 4.59
CA ASP A 228 27.24 3.49 5.10
C ASP A 228 27.77 2.48 4.04
N ASP A 229 26.90 1.98 3.16
CA ASP A 229 27.29 1.10 2.03
C ASP A 229 27.99 1.88 0.89
N GLY A 230 27.97 3.22 0.95
CA GLY A 230 28.52 4.13 -0.06
C GLY A 230 27.55 4.38 -1.22
N LEU A 231 27.29 5.63 -1.51
CA LEU A 231 26.41 6.03 -2.60
C LEU A 231 27.14 5.96 -3.95
N ARG A 232 26.38 5.72 -5.01
CA ARG A 232 26.92 5.67 -6.39
C ARG A 232 26.13 6.61 -7.29
N ALA A 233 26.77 7.07 -8.36
CA ALA A 233 26.10 7.85 -9.40
C ALA A 233 24.87 7.10 -9.94
N ARG A 234 23.77 7.83 -10.16
CA ARG A 234 22.49 7.29 -10.64
C ARG A 234 22.13 7.94 -11.95
N ALA A 235 21.82 7.12 -12.95
CA ALA A 235 21.34 7.62 -14.23
C ALA A 235 20.00 8.34 -14.06
N VAL A 236 19.89 9.53 -14.62
CA VAL A 236 18.68 10.38 -14.60
C VAL A 236 17.95 10.40 -15.95
N THR A 237 18.41 9.59 -16.90
CA THR A 237 17.81 9.45 -18.24
C THR A 237 17.65 7.98 -18.60
N ARG A 238 16.75 7.68 -19.54
CA ARG A 238 16.48 6.33 -20.05
C ARG A 238 16.25 6.36 -21.57
N ASP A 239 16.61 5.29 -22.25
CA ASP A 239 16.25 5.03 -23.65
C ASP A 239 14.82 4.48 -23.69
N LEU A 240 13.82 5.34 -23.76
CA LEU A 240 12.38 5.03 -23.80
C LEU A 240 11.66 6.07 -24.65
N ASP A 241 10.52 5.66 -25.22
CA ASP A 241 9.66 6.55 -26.03
C ASP A 241 8.54 7.22 -25.20
N TRP A 242 8.37 6.81 -23.93
CA TRP A 242 7.32 7.30 -23.05
C TRP A 242 7.91 7.99 -21.81
N GLY A 243 7.74 9.30 -21.74
CA GLY A 243 8.28 10.17 -20.69
C GLY A 243 8.57 11.57 -21.20
N ILE A 244 9.25 12.37 -20.41
CA ILE A 244 9.66 13.73 -20.77
C ILE A 244 10.96 13.65 -21.60
N PRO A 245 10.99 14.16 -22.85
CA PRO A 245 12.20 14.17 -23.65
C PRO A 245 13.34 14.91 -22.92
N VAL A 246 14.55 14.35 -22.96
CA VAL A 246 15.74 14.98 -22.37
C VAL A 246 16.04 16.29 -23.12
N PRO A 247 16.03 17.45 -22.43
CA PRO A 247 15.99 18.76 -23.11
C PRO A 247 17.37 19.33 -23.47
N VAL A 248 18.33 18.46 -23.87
CA VAL A 248 19.69 18.88 -24.25
C VAL A 248 20.09 18.22 -25.57
N GLU A 249 21.05 18.84 -26.28
CA GLU A 249 21.56 18.35 -27.55
C GLU A 249 22.26 16.99 -27.42
N GLY A 250 22.06 16.10 -28.40
CA GLY A 250 22.62 14.75 -28.41
C GLY A 250 21.88 13.75 -27.50
N ALA A 251 20.64 14.07 -27.11
CA ALA A 251 19.80 13.24 -26.28
C ALA A 251 18.58 12.64 -27.02
N GLU A 252 18.64 12.59 -28.35
CA GLU A 252 17.57 12.06 -29.18
C GLU A 252 17.20 10.61 -28.79
N GLY A 253 15.90 10.30 -28.69
CA GLY A 253 15.40 8.99 -28.28
C GLY A 253 15.55 8.68 -26.78
N LYS A 254 15.77 9.72 -25.96
CA LYS A 254 15.89 9.58 -24.51
C LYS A 254 14.87 10.43 -23.78
N VAL A 255 14.43 9.91 -22.63
CA VAL A 255 13.54 10.60 -21.71
C VAL A 255 14.19 10.74 -20.33
N LEU A 256 13.67 11.68 -19.53
CA LEU A 256 14.00 11.76 -18.13
C LEU A 256 13.56 10.46 -17.43
N TYR A 257 14.37 9.98 -16.51
CA TYR A 257 14.04 8.80 -15.73
C TYR A 257 12.88 9.12 -14.79
N VAL A 258 11.87 8.27 -14.74
CA VAL A 258 10.65 8.48 -13.95
C VAL A 258 10.95 8.87 -12.48
N TRP A 259 12.01 8.36 -11.91
CA TRP A 259 12.39 8.64 -10.53
C TRP A 259 13.18 9.95 -10.35
N PHE A 260 13.57 10.58 -11.45
CA PHE A 260 14.05 11.95 -11.47
C PHE A 260 12.89 12.93 -11.69
N ASP A 261 11.99 12.62 -12.61
CA ASP A 261 10.90 13.54 -12.96
C ASP A 261 9.73 13.51 -11.94
N ALA A 262 9.33 12.34 -11.44
CA ALA A 262 8.19 12.18 -10.56
C ALA A 262 8.23 13.10 -9.31
N PRO A 263 9.31 13.21 -8.53
CA PRO A 263 9.32 14.09 -7.37
C PRO A 263 9.27 15.59 -7.75
N ILE A 264 9.69 15.98 -8.94
CA ILE A 264 9.48 17.34 -9.47
C ILE A 264 7.97 17.60 -9.68
N GLY A 265 7.16 16.56 -9.81
CA GLY A 265 5.71 16.62 -9.86
C GLY A 265 5.07 17.34 -8.69
N TYR A 266 5.68 17.29 -7.52
CA TYR A 266 5.20 18.08 -6.37
C TYR A 266 5.36 19.59 -6.61
N ILE A 267 6.48 20.00 -7.20
CA ILE A 267 6.76 21.40 -7.52
C ILE A 267 5.80 21.88 -8.61
N SER A 268 5.67 21.14 -9.70
CA SER A 268 4.79 21.52 -10.81
C SER A 268 3.31 21.54 -10.40
N SER A 269 2.86 20.60 -9.55
CA SER A 269 1.52 20.60 -8.99
C SER A 269 1.28 21.81 -8.07
N THR A 270 2.28 22.23 -7.31
CA THR A 270 2.19 23.46 -6.51
C THR A 270 2.12 24.71 -7.40
N LYS A 271 2.90 24.76 -8.50
CA LYS A 271 2.81 25.84 -9.50
C LYS A 271 1.42 25.93 -10.12
N GLU A 272 0.84 24.77 -10.51
CA GLU A 272 -0.51 24.67 -11.08
C GLU A 272 -1.58 25.19 -10.09
N TRP A 273 -1.51 24.74 -8.82
CA TRP A 273 -2.39 25.21 -7.75
C TRP A 273 -2.26 26.73 -7.54
N ALA A 274 -1.05 27.22 -7.39
CA ALA A 274 -0.81 28.63 -7.12
C ALA A 274 -1.30 29.52 -8.29
N ALA A 275 -1.10 29.11 -9.54
CA ALA A 275 -1.60 29.81 -10.72
C ALA A 275 -3.14 29.87 -10.72
N ARG A 276 -3.82 28.77 -10.36
CA ARG A 276 -5.28 28.70 -10.27
C ARG A 276 -5.83 29.62 -9.17
N GLU A 277 -5.17 29.66 -8.02
CA GLU A 277 -5.58 30.45 -6.85
C GLU A 277 -5.07 31.89 -6.86
N GLY A 278 -4.29 32.31 -7.88
CA GLY A 278 -3.66 33.62 -7.93
C GLY A 278 -2.62 33.85 -6.84
N LYS A 279 -1.94 32.80 -6.40
CA LYS A 279 -0.92 32.81 -5.34
C LYS A 279 0.49 32.72 -5.94
N ASP A 280 1.49 33.06 -5.14
CA ASP A 280 2.89 32.76 -5.42
C ASP A 280 3.25 31.38 -4.87
N TRP A 281 3.81 30.49 -5.72
CA TRP A 281 4.22 29.14 -5.36
C TRP A 281 5.58 29.08 -4.68
N GLU A 282 6.48 30.05 -4.97
CA GLU A 282 7.87 30.01 -4.50
C GLU A 282 8.00 29.95 -2.98
N PRO A 283 7.23 30.71 -2.18
CA PRO A 283 7.32 30.63 -0.73
C PRO A 283 7.08 29.23 -0.16
N TYR A 284 6.28 28.38 -0.84
CA TYR A 284 6.00 27.01 -0.39
C TYR A 284 7.16 26.04 -0.62
N TRP A 285 8.14 26.41 -1.47
CA TRP A 285 9.28 25.58 -1.82
C TRP A 285 10.64 26.19 -1.55
N LYS A 286 10.71 27.52 -1.35
CA LYS A 286 11.99 28.24 -1.25
C LYS A 286 12.14 29.06 0.04
N ASP A 287 11.04 29.35 0.75
CA ASP A 287 11.09 30.14 1.99
C ASP A 287 11.42 29.25 3.20
N LYS A 288 12.43 29.62 3.96
CA LYS A 288 12.87 28.91 5.18
C LYS A 288 11.82 28.87 6.29
N ASP A 289 10.81 29.74 6.25
CA ASP A 289 9.68 29.75 7.17
C ASP A 289 8.59 28.74 6.76
N THR A 290 8.82 27.93 5.72
CA THR A 290 7.94 26.84 5.27
C THR A 290 8.46 25.49 5.75
N LYS A 291 7.58 24.65 6.29
CA LYS A 291 7.86 23.24 6.58
C LYS A 291 7.41 22.37 5.42
N LEU A 292 8.35 21.67 4.81
CA LEU A 292 8.09 20.67 3.78
C LEU A 292 8.02 19.27 4.43
N VAL A 293 6.91 18.55 4.23
CA VAL A 293 6.72 17.20 4.77
C VAL A 293 6.24 16.27 3.67
N HIS A 294 6.94 15.16 3.46
CA HIS A 294 6.59 14.13 2.47
C HIS A 294 6.01 12.88 3.13
N PHE A 295 4.73 12.59 2.90
CA PHE A 295 4.10 11.34 3.32
C PHE A 295 4.30 10.26 2.26
N ILE A 296 4.92 9.14 2.63
CA ILE A 296 5.32 8.09 1.70
C ILE A 296 5.15 6.69 2.30
N GLY A 297 5.18 5.66 1.44
CA GLY A 297 5.42 4.28 1.86
C GLY A 297 6.92 3.99 1.97
N LYS A 298 7.29 2.95 2.71
CA LYS A 298 8.72 2.58 2.95
C LYS A 298 9.51 2.31 1.67
N ASP A 299 8.87 1.89 0.62
CA ASP A 299 9.44 1.67 -0.71
C ASP A 299 9.96 2.95 -1.37
N ASN A 300 9.47 4.11 -0.96
CA ASN A 300 9.84 5.42 -1.47
C ASN A 300 10.90 6.16 -0.62
N ILE A 301 11.41 5.56 0.46
CA ILE A 301 12.35 6.23 1.38
C ILE A 301 13.62 6.71 0.65
N VAL A 302 14.23 5.86 -0.18
CA VAL A 302 15.47 6.20 -0.91
C VAL A 302 15.27 7.41 -1.81
N PHE A 303 14.09 7.51 -2.47
CA PHE A 303 13.80 8.61 -3.40
C PHE A 303 13.59 9.92 -2.67
N HIS A 304 12.83 9.93 -1.58
CA HIS A 304 12.46 11.15 -0.85
C HIS A 304 13.49 11.57 0.20
N CYS A 305 14.40 10.68 0.58
CA CYS A 305 15.38 10.98 1.63
C CYS A 305 16.84 11.00 1.14
N ILE A 306 17.12 10.52 -0.07
CA ILE A 306 18.46 10.52 -0.67
C ILE A 306 18.44 11.23 -2.02
N ILE A 307 17.68 10.71 -3.01
CA ILE A 307 17.76 11.20 -4.40
C ILE A 307 17.19 12.60 -4.52
N PHE A 308 15.92 12.80 -4.16
CA PHE A 308 15.26 14.11 -4.30
C PHE A 308 15.91 15.20 -3.45
N PRO A 309 16.29 14.99 -2.18
CA PRO A 309 17.07 15.98 -1.43
C PRO A 309 18.43 16.33 -2.06
N SER A 310 19.11 15.36 -2.68
CA SER A 310 20.35 15.61 -3.43
C SER A 310 20.09 16.46 -4.67
N MET A 311 18.97 16.23 -5.38
CA MET A 311 18.54 17.08 -6.51
C MET A 311 18.23 18.51 -6.06
N LEU A 312 17.46 18.68 -4.98
CA LEU A 312 17.14 20.01 -4.40
C LEU A 312 18.40 20.73 -3.93
N LYS A 313 19.34 20.00 -3.31
CA LYS A 313 20.64 20.53 -2.88
C LYS A 313 21.51 20.93 -4.06
N ALA A 314 21.50 20.15 -5.14
CA ALA A 314 22.24 20.42 -6.36
C ALA A 314 21.74 21.70 -7.06
N GLU A 315 20.42 21.88 -7.11
CA GLU A 315 19.77 23.07 -7.67
C GLU A 315 19.99 24.31 -6.80
N GLY A 316 19.94 24.17 -5.47
CA GLY A 316 20.44 25.14 -4.48
C GLY A 316 19.44 26.19 -4.00
N SER A 317 18.27 26.38 -4.63
CA SER A 317 17.28 27.37 -4.22
C SER A 317 16.11 26.82 -3.39
N TYR A 318 15.92 25.50 -3.37
CA TYR A 318 14.83 24.83 -2.69
C TYR A 318 15.13 24.50 -1.22
N ILE A 319 14.07 24.49 -0.40
CA ILE A 319 14.15 23.98 0.98
C ILE A 319 14.19 22.44 0.97
N LEU A 320 14.71 21.89 2.05
CA LEU A 320 14.75 20.44 2.27
C LEU A 320 13.57 19.98 3.13
N PRO A 321 13.15 18.70 3.04
CA PRO A 321 12.11 18.17 3.90
C PRO A 321 12.45 18.27 5.39
N GLU A 322 11.54 18.84 6.18
CA GLU A 322 11.61 18.82 7.65
C GLU A 322 11.40 17.40 8.19
N ASN A 323 10.49 16.65 7.59
CA ASN A 323 10.24 15.27 7.95
C ASN A 323 9.71 14.46 6.75
N VAL A 324 9.96 13.16 6.79
CA VAL A 324 9.48 12.19 5.81
C VAL A 324 8.85 11.00 6.55
N PRO A 325 7.61 11.14 7.04
CA PRO A 325 6.92 10.07 7.74
C PRO A 325 6.55 8.94 6.77
N ALA A 326 7.34 7.85 6.79
CA ALA A 326 7.07 6.65 6.02
C ALA A 326 6.42 5.57 6.89
N ASN A 327 5.35 4.97 6.36
CA ASN A 327 4.72 3.81 6.96
C ASN A 327 5.23 2.51 6.31
N GLU A 328 5.15 1.42 7.08
CA GLU A 328 5.39 0.05 6.63
C GLU A 328 4.24 -0.47 5.75
N PHE A 329 4.26 -1.74 5.33
CA PHE A 329 3.21 -2.29 4.49
C PHE A 329 1.99 -2.76 5.30
N LEU A 330 0.81 -2.60 4.68
CA LEU A 330 -0.42 -3.24 5.14
C LEU A 330 -0.63 -4.50 4.31
N ASN A 331 -0.89 -5.62 4.99
CA ASN A 331 -1.30 -6.87 4.39
C ASN A 331 -2.84 -6.97 4.36
N LEU A 332 -3.38 -7.98 3.69
CA LEU A 332 -4.81 -8.27 3.59
C LEU A 332 -5.04 -9.75 3.86
N GLU A 333 -5.81 -10.06 4.91
CA GLU A 333 -6.13 -11.44 5.32
C GLU A 333 -4.86 -12.33 5.38
N GLY A 334 -3.79 -11.82 6.04
CA GLY A 334 -2.53 -12.50 6.22
C GLY A 334 -1.61 -12.56 4.98
N ASN A 335 -2.02 -11.98 3.85
CA ASN A 335 -1.25 -12.00 2.61
C ASN A 335 -0.84 -10.59 2.18
N LYS A 336 0.31 -10.48 1.48
CA LYS A 336 0.77 -9.21 0.92
C LYS A 336 -0.22 -8.72 -0.15
N LEU A 337 -0.61 -7.43 -0.06
CA LEU A 337 -1.39 -6.77 -1.12
C LEU A 337 -0.62 -6.82 -2.46
N SER A 338 -1.31 -7.10 -3.55
CA SER A 338 -0.72 -7.25 -4.87
C SER A 338 -1.64 -6.76 -5.98
N THR A 339 -1.23 -5.70 -6.65
CA THR A 339 -1.95 -5.15 -7.81
C THR A 339 -1.94 -6.15 -8.98
N SER A 340 -0.80 -6.79 -9.26
CA SER A 340 -0.64 -7.73 -10.38
C SER A 340 -1.48 -9.00 -10.21
N LYS A 341 -1.69 -9.45 -8.96
CA LYS A 341 -2.51 -10.62 -8.61
C LYS A 341 -3.95 -10.27 -8.27
N ASN A 342 -4.35 -9.01 -8.41
CA ASN A 342 -5.66 -8.50 -8.00
C ASN A 342 -6.03 -8.84 -6.54
N TRP A 343 -5.02 -9.07 -5.67
CA TRP A 343 -5.21 -9.34 -4.25
C TRP A 343 -5.21 -8.02 -3.47
N ALA A 344 -6.36 -7.34 -3.47
CA ALA A 344 -6.49 -6.02 -2.88
C ALA A 344 -7.95 -5.69 -2.55
N VAL A 345 -8.16 -4.71 -1.69
CA VAL A 345 -9.42 -3.99 -1.54
C VAL A 345 -9.24 -2.66 -2.27
N TRP A 346 -9.86 -2.53 -3.43
CA TRP A 346 -9.79 -1.33 -4.26
C TRP A 346 -10.70 -0.23 -3.72
N LEU A 347 -10.22 1.01 -3.67
CA LEU A 347 -10.98 2.10 -3.06
C LEU A 347 -12.30 2.38 -3.78
N HIS A 348 -12.30 2.43 -5.10
CA HIS A 348 -13.53 2.67 -5.88
C HIS A 348 -14.58 1.57 -5.66
N GLU A 349 -14.18 0.29 -5.59
CA GLU A 349 -15.08 -0.82 -5.28
C GLU A 349 -15.59 -0.77 -3.84
N TYR A 350 -14.73 -0.40 -2.88
CA TYR A 350 -15.14 -0.21 -1.49
C TYR A 350 -16.24 0.85 -1.38
N LEU A 351 -16.09 1.98 -2.07
CA LEU A 351 -17.06 3.08 -2.04
C LEU A 351 -18.43 2.67 -2.63
N GLU A 352 -18.43 1.74 -3.60
CA GLU A 352 -19.66 1.15 -4.14
C GLU A 352 -20.30 0.12 -3.19
N ASP A 353 -19.48 -0.76 -2.59
CA ASP A 353 -19.95 -1.82 -1.69
C ASP A 353 -20.41 -1.30 -0.32
N PHE A 354 -19.81 -0.20 0.16
CA PHE A 354 -20.06 0.40 1.48
C PHE A 354 -20.39 1.90 1.35
N PRO A 355 -21.53 2.26 0.74
CA PRO A 355 -21.92 3.67 0.64
C PRO A 355 -22.04 4.31 2.03
N ASP A 356 -21.64 5.57 2.13
CA ASP A 356 -21.64 6.40 3.35
C ASP A 356 -20.78 5.85 4.52
N LYS A 357 -19.82 4.96 4.24
CA LYS A 357 -18.92 4.39 5.23
C LYS A 357 -17.44 4.81 5.04
N GLN A 358 -17.20 5.97 4.44
CA GLN A 358 -15.85 6.52 4.25
C GLN A 358 -15.09 6.61 5.58
N ASP A 359 -15.71 7.21 6.60
CA ASP A 359 -15.10 7.37 7.93
C ASP A 359 -14.88 6.04 8.66
N VAL A 360 -15.67 5.01 8.37
CA VAL A 360 -15.45 3.67 8.91
C VAL A 360 -14.14 3.09 8.41
N LEU A 361 -13.88 3.21 7.11
CA LEU A 361 -12.60 2.76 6.53
C LEU A 361 -11.44 3.65 6.99
N ARG A 362 -11.60 4.98 7.02
CA ARG A 362 -10.59 5.91 7.53
C ARG A 362 -10.19 5.54 8.96
N TYR A 363 -11.16 5.28 9.82
CA TYR A 363 -10.93 4.86 11.19
C TYR A 363 -10.21 3.50 11.28
N ALA A 364 -10.70 2.48 10.58
CA ALA A 364 -10.10 1.15 10.60
C ALA A 364 -8.63 1.18 10.10
N LEU A 365 -8.36 1.91 9.02
CA LEU A 365 -7.00 2.06 8.50
C LEU A 365 -6.10 2.86 9.44
N THR A 366 -6.61 3.91 10.10
CA THR A 366 -5.84 4.70 11.06
C THR A 366 -5.53 3.90 12.32
N ALA A 367 -6.54 3.25 12.91
CA ALA A 367 -6.38 2.43 14.12
C ALA A 367 -5.47 1.21 13.89
N ASN A 368 -5.35 0.77 12.64
CA ASN A 368 -4.49 -0.35 12.21
C ASN A 368 -3.31 0.10 11.33
N ALA A 369 -2.96 1.40 11.36
CA ALA A 369 -1.89 1.94 10.51
C ALA A 369 -0.55 1.23 10.76
N PRO A 370 0.20 0.88 9.71
CA PRO A 370 1.49 0.21 9.82
C PRO A 370 2.62 1.20 10.15
N GLU A 371 2.52 1.92 11.27
CA GLU A 371 3.41 3.05 11.61
C GLU A 371 4.85 2.62 11.95
N THR A 372 5.03 1.41 12.51
CA THR A 372 6.33 0.93 13.01
C THR A 372 6.72 -0.46 12.53
N LYS A 373 5.78 -1.22 12.02
CA LYS A 373 5.94 -2.56 11.45
C LYS A 373 4.82 -2.84 10.48
N ASP A 374 5.01 -3.82 9.61
CA ASP A 374 3.93 -4.33 8.75
C ASP A 374 2.73 -4.74 9.61
N ASN A 375 1.54 -4.46 9.14
CA ASN A 375 0.29 -4.81 9.83
C ASN A 375 -0.66 -5.52 8.85
N ASP A 376 -1.77 -6.05 9.36
CA ASP A 376 -2.73 -6.82 8.58
C ASP A 376 -4.13 -6.22 8.67
N PHE A 377 -4.78 -6.02 7.54
CA PHE A 377 -6.19 -5.67 7.48
C PHE A 377 -7.01 -6.94 7.34
N THR A 378 -7.98 -7.13 8.22
CA THR A 378 -8.98 -8.19 8.08
C THR A 378 -10.37 -7.60 8.06
N TRP A 379 -11.27 -8.17 7.27
CA TRP A 379 -12.67 -7.75 7.23
C TRP A 379 -13.36 -7.92 8.58
N LYS A 380 -12.91 -8.92 9.38
CA LYS A 380 -13.42 -9.10 10.73
C LYS A 380 -13.01 -7.97 11.68
N ASP A 381 -11.75 -7.54 11.67
CA ASP A 381 -11.29 -6.39 12.47
C ASP A 381 -12.01 -5.10 12.05
N PHE A 382 -12.21 -4.90 10.74
CA PHE A 382 -12.98 -3.78 10.20
C PHE A 382 -14.41 -3.75 10.75
N GLN A 383 -15.14 -4.87 10.72
CA GLN A 383 -16.48 -5.00 11.30
C GLN A 383 -16.49 -4.72 12.80
N ASP A 384 -15.56 -5.34 13.53
CA ASP A 384 -15.49 -5.23 14.99
C ASP A 384 -15.20 -3.78 15.43
N ARG A 385 -14.30 -3.08 14.72
CA ARG A 385 -14.03 -1.66 14.98
C ARG A 385 -15.23 -0.79 14.71
N ASN A 386 -15.94 -1.01 13.60
CA ASN A 386 -17.16 -0.27 13.33
C ASN A 386 -18.21 -0.54 14.43
N ASN A 387 -18.52 -1.82 14.69
CA ASN A 387 -19.65 -2.18 15.52
C ASN A 387 -19.42 -1.87 17.01
N ASN A 388 -18.21 -2.06 17.52
CA ASN A 388 -17.89 -1.89 18.93
C ASN A 388 -17.37 -0.48 19.26
N GLU A 389 -16.53 0.11 18.39
CA GLU A 389 -15.86 1.36 18.70
C GLU A 389 -16.63 2.57 18.13
N LEU A 390 -17.03 2.55 16.86
CA LEU A 390 -17.75 3.66 16.25
C LEU A 390 -19.24 3.61 16.64
N VAL A 391 -19.95 2.52 16.41
CA VAL A 391 -21.38 2.40 16.77
C VAL A 391 -21.54 2.30 18.27
N GLY A 392 -20.82 1.35 18.93
CA GLY A 392 -21.01 1.02 20.34
C GLY A 392 -20.47 2.07 21.32
N ASN A 393 -19.52 2.91 20.91
CA ASN A 393 -18.93 3.92 21.77
C ASN A 393 -19.26 5.35 21.27
N PHE A 394 -18.67 5.78 20.15
CA PHE A 394 -18.83 7.16 19.65
C PHE A 394 -20.30 7.47 19.31
N GLY A 395 -20.91 6.67 18.46
CA GLY A 395 -22.31 6.84 18.05
C GLY A 395 -23.30 6.68 19.20
N ASN A 396 -23.04 5.74 20.10
CA ASN A 396 -23.88 5.53 21.30
C ASN A 396 -23.89 6.76 22.20
N PHE A 397 -22.75 7.37 22.48
CA PHE A 397 -22.70 8.60 23.30
C PHE A 397 -23.49 9.72 22.63
N ILE A 398 -23.24 10.03 21.37
CA ILE A 398 -23.92 11.12 20.66
C ILE A 398 -25.42 10.86 20.55
N ASN A 399 -25.82 9.64 20.21
CA ASN A 399 -27.23 9.29 20.12
C ASN A 399 -27.95 9.50 21.47
N ARG A 400 -27.34 9.07 22.58
CA ARG A 400 -27.89 9.22 23.91
C ARG A 400 -28.08 10.69 24.29
N ILE A 401 -27.03 11.50 24.16
CA ILE A 401 -27.09 12.91 24.58
C ILE A 401 -28.08 13.70 23.73
N VAL A 402 -28.10 13.49 22.40
CA VAL A 402 -29.04 14.21 21.51
C VAL A 402 -30.49 13.78 21.73
N VAL A 403 -30.75 12.46 21.85
CA VAL A 403 -32.11 11.94 22.07
C VAL A 403 -32.66 12.41 23.42
N LEU A 404 -31.84 12.38 24.47
CA LEU A 404 -32.28 12.85 25.79
C LEU A 404 -32.53 14.36 25.83
N THR A 405 -31.68 15.16 25.17
CA THR A 405 -31.87 16.62 25.05
C THR A 405 -33.16 16.93 24.29
N ASN A 406 -33.42 16.28 23.16
CA ASN A 406 -34.69 16.46 22.45
C ASN A 406 -35.89 16.02 23.27
N LYS A 407 -35.77 14.91 24.02
CA LYS A 407 -36.89 14.38 24.84
C LYS A 407 -37.22 15.20 26.07
N TYR A 408 -36.22 15.74 26.75
CA TYR A 408 -36.41 16.39 28.04
C TYR A 408 -36.49 17.93 27.95
N TYR A 409 -35.88 18.49 26.88
CA TYR A 409 -35.72 19.94 26.73
C TYR A 409 -36.07 20.44 25.31
N ASP A 410 -36.85 19.67 24.54
CA ASP A 410 -37.29 20.03 23.18
C ASP A 410 -36.13 20.46 22.26
N GLY A 411 -34.94 19.86 22.45
CA GLY A 411 -33.71 20.17 21.68
C GLY A 411 -32.98 21.44 22.13
N VAL A 412 -33.43 22.08 23.23
CA VAL A 412 -32.76 23.27 23.76
C VAL A 412 -31.71 22.87 24.80
N VAL A 413 -30.50 23.40 24.69
CA VAL A 413 -29.43 23.20 25.68
C VAL A 413 -29.88 23.79 27.02
N PRO A 414 -30.02 22.98 28.10
CA PRO A 414 -30.53 23.48 29.38
C PRO A 414 -29.50 24.40 30.06
N THR A 415 -30.01 25.32 30.88
CA THR A 415 -29.15 26.13 31.74
C THR A 415 -28.68 25.27 32.91
N PRO A 416 -27.36 25.12 33.12
CA PRO A 416 -26.84 24.34 34.24
C PRO A 416 -27.08 25.02 35.55
N ASN A 417 -27.27 24.24 36.62
CA ASN A 417 -27.23 24.70 37.98
C ASN A 417 -25.80 24.60 38.55
N GLU A 418 -25.69 24.43 39.87
CA GLU A 418 -24.39 24.22 40.52
C GLU A 418 -23.69 22.97 39.97
N PHE A 419 -22.38 23.08 39.62
CA PHE A 419 -21.57 21.97 39.17
C PHE A 419 -21.06 21.14 40.35
N SER A 420 -21.23 19.84 40.27
CA SER A 420 -20.61 18.89 41.19
C SER A 420 -19.12 18.72 40.91
N GLU A 421 -18.39 18.06 41.79
CA GLU A 421 -16.99 17.72 41.61
C GLU A 421 -16.78 16.87 40.36
N VAL A 422 -17.68 15.91 40.06
CA VAL A 422 -17.63 15.06 38.87
C VAL A 422 -17.80 15.86 37.58
N ASP A 423 -18.68 16.86 37.57
CA ASP A 423 -18.89 17.75 36.43
C ASP A 423 -17.62 18.53 36.10
N LEU A 424 -17.04 19.17 37.14
CA LEU A 424 -15.82 19.97 37.01
C LEU A 424 -14.63 19.11 36.59
N GLN A 425 -14.53 17.89 37.12
CA GLN A 425 -13.49 16.92 36.70
C GLN A 425 -13.67 16.54 35.22
N THR A 426 -14.89 16.22 34.78
CA THR A 426 -15.20 15.88 33.40
C THR A 426 -14.83 17.01 32.43
N LEU A 427 -15.23 18.25 32.77
CA LEU A 427 -14.92 19.44 31.96
C LEU A 427 -13.40 19.74 31.95
N THR A 428 -12.70 19.49 33.06
CA THR A 428 -11.24 19.66 33.16
C THR A 428 -10.52 18.64 32.29
N GLU A 429 -10.94 17.37 32.35
CA GLU A 429 -10.39 16.29 31.54
C GLU A 429 -10.63 16.55 30.03
N LEU A 430 -11.84 17.02 29.68
CA LEU A 430 -12.19 17.39 28.30
C LEU A 430 -11.22 18.43 27.72
N LYS A 431 -10.87 19.45 28.48
CA LYS A 431 -9.95 20.54 28.06
C LYS A 431 -8.51 20.07 27.79
N ALA A 432 -8.10 18.91 28.30
CA ALA A 432 -6.77 18.35 28.06
C ALA A 432 -6.63 17.62 26.72
N TYR A 433 -7.71 17.08 26.16
CA TYR A 433 -7.66 16.24 24.95
C TYR A 433 -7.09 16.92 23.70
N PRO A 434 -7.39 18.20 23.39
CA PRO A 434 -6.79 18.85 22.21
C PRO A 434 -5.26 18.79 22.22
N SER A 435 -4.64 19.06 23.36
CA SER A 435 -3.17 19.01 23.50
C SER A 435 -2.61 17.58 23.33
N VAL A 436 -3.28 16.58 23.89
CA VAL A 436 -2.88 15.17 23.80
C VAL A 436 -2.97 14.68 22.36
N ILE A 437 -4.10 14.95 21.69
CA ILE A 437 -4.31 14.57 20.29
C ILE A 437 -3.33 15.30 19.38
N SER A 438 -3.14 16.62 19.56
CA SER A 438 -2.14 17.42 18.81
C SER A 438 -0.75 16.83 18.94
N SER A 439 -0.31 16.52 20.16
CA SER A 439 1.01 15.92 20.40
C SER A 439 1.21 14.59 19.68
N SER A 440 0.14 13.80 19.55
CA SER A 440 0.20 12.54 18.79
C SER A 440 0.29 12.79 17.28
N ILE A 441 -0.54 13.69 16.72
CA ILE A 441 -0.54 14.04 15.30
C ILE A 441 0.80 14.67 14.88
N GLU A 442 1.33 15.62 15.65
CA GLU A 442 2.59 16.31 15.39
C GLU A 442 3.81 15.38 15.40
N ARG A 443 3.72 14.25 16.10
CA ARG A 443 4.73 13.18 16.11
C ARG A 443 4.44 12.08 15.09
N TYR A 444 3.47 12.27 14.20
CA TYR A 444 3.04 11.28 13.18
C TYR A 444 2.60 9.94 13.79
N ARG A 445 1.94 9.98 14.97
CA ARG A 445 1.37 8.83 15.69
C ARG A 445 -0.16 8.85 15.59
N PHE A 446 -0.66 8.61 14.40
CA PHE A 446 -2.09 8.74 14.10
C PHE A 446 -2.95 7.68 14.79
N ARG A 447 -2.40 6.48 15.02
CA ARG A 447 -3.07 5.43 15.83
C ARG A 447 -3.33 5.93 17.25
N GLU A 448 -2.31 6.51 17.90
CA GLU A 448 -2.41 7.10 19.23
C GLU A 448 -3.45 8.23 19.23
N GLY A 449 -3.37 9.15 18.26
CA GLY A 449 -4.31 10.25 18.13
C GLY A 449 -5.76 9.80 17.95
N SER A 450 -6.02 8.79 17.12
CA SER A 450 -7.37 8.23 16.93
C SER A 450 -7.90 7.54 18.19
N GLN A 451 -7.03 6.89 18.96
CA GLN A 451 -7.39 6.29 20.25
C GLN A 451 -7.79 7.36 21.26
N GLU A 452 -7.05 8.48 21.33
CA GLU A 452 -7.37 9.60 22.22
C GLU A 452 -8.67 10.29 21.81
N LEU A 453 -8.98 10.40 20.52
CA LEU A 453 -10.28 10.85 20.04
C LEU A 453 -11.41 9.97 20.60
N LEU A 454 -11.27 8.64 20.56
CA LEU A 454 -12.29 7.74 21.12
C LEU A 454 -12.37 7.82 22.65
N ASN A 455 -11.30 8.20 23.33
CA ASN A 455 -11.31 8.40 24.77
C ASN A 455 -12.22 9.58 25.15
N VAL A 456 -12.33 10.61 24.31
CA VAL A 456 -13.32 11.70 24.51
C VAL A 456 -14.75 11.16 24.52
N SER A 457 -15.09 10.26 23.58
CA SER A 457 -16.43 9.64 23.59
C SER A 457 -16.65 8.69 24.76
N ARG A 458 -15.59 8.00 25.22
CA ARG A 458 -15.63 7.17 26.44
C ARG A 458 -15.84 8.01 27.69
N LEU A 459 -15.20 9.18 27.78
CA LEU A 459 -15.44 10.14 28.86
C LEU A 459 -16.92 10.50 28.93
N GLY A 460 -17.54 10.87 27.80
CA GLY A 460 -18.96 11.21 27.74
C GLY A 460 -19.88 10.03 28.11
N ASN A 461 -19.61 8.82 27.60
CA ASN A 461 -20.38 7.62 27.95
C ASN A 461 -20.25 7.26 29.42
N LYS A 462 -19.05 7.34 30.00
CA LYS A 462 -18.82 7.09 31.43
C LYS A 462 -19.56 8.09 32.28
N TYR A 463 -19.44 9.38 31.96
CA TYR A 463 -20.14 10.44 32.68
C TYR A 463 -21.65 10.23 32.69
N LEU A 464 -22.29 9.95 31.52
CA LEU A 464 -23.72 9.67 31.46
C LEU A 464 -24.12 8.38 32.20
N ALA A 465 -23.24 7.37 32.22
CA ALA A 465 -23.50 6.11 32.92
C ALA A 465 -23.41 6.28 34.46
N ASP A 466 -22.46 7.07 34.94
CA ASP A 466 -22.25 7.31 36.37
C ASP A 466 -23.37 8.22 36.94
N GLU A 467 -23.81 9.24 36.18
CA GLU A 467 -24.82 10.21 36.59
C GLU A 467 -26.27 9.78 36.30
N GLU A 468 -26.52 8.78 35.48
CA GLU A 468 -27.83 8.17 35.15
C GLU A 468 -28.99 9.17 34.96
N PRO A 469 -28.90 10.18 34.04
CA PRO A 469 -29.93 11.25 33.92
C PRO A 469 -31.33 10.71 33.65
N TRP A 470 -31.47 9.53 33.01
CA TRP A 470 -32.75 8.88 32.75
C TRP A 470 -33.45 8.39 34.02
N LYS A 471 -32.70 8.11 35.09
CA LYS A 471 -33.26 7.76 36.40
C LYS A 471 -33.57 9.03 37.18
N LEU A 472 -32.61 9.98 37.21
CA LEU A 472 -32.73 11.23 37.97
C LEU A 472 -33.84 12.14 37.47
N MET A 473 -34.25 12.08 36.22
CA MET A 473 -35.28 12.94 35.64
C MET A 473 -36.63 12.90 36.43
N LYS A 474 -36.90 11.82 37.17
CA LYS A 474 -38.10 11.66 37.98
C LYS A 474 -37.96 12.19 39.41
N THR A 475 -36.77 12.27 39.92
CA THR A 475 -36.46 12.57 41.33
C THR A 475 -35.73 13.89 41.53
N ASP A 476 -34.85 14.24 40.59
CA ASP A 476 -34.07 15.49 40.59
C ASP A 476 -33.87 16.03 39.17
N PRO A 477 -34.91 16.60 38.54
CA PRO A 477 -34.82 17.16 37.20
C PRO A 477 -33.88 18.37 37.11
N GLU A 478 -33.61 19.07 38.21
CA GLU A 478 -32.68 20.19 38.22
C GLU A 478 -31.22 19.73 38.08
N ARG A 479 -30.86 18.63 38.73
CA ARG A 479 -29.54 18.01 38.53
C ARG A 479 -29.37 17.55 37.07
N VAL A 480 -30.42 17.00 36.43
CA VAL A 480 -30.39 16.54 35.05
C VAL A 480 -30.04 17.66 34.07
N LYS A 481 -30.45 18.92 34.32
CA LYS A 481 -30.06 20.07 33.48
C LYS A 481 -28.55 20.22 33.39
N THR A 482 -27.86 20.14 34.55
CA THR A 482 -26.39 20.24 34.59
C THR A 482 -25.71 19.05 33.89
N ILE A 483 -26.21 17.82 34.14
CA ILE A 483 -25.67 16.61 33.49
C ILE A 483 -25.79 16.71 31.96
N MET A 484 -26.95 17.09 31.46
CA MET A 484 -27.19 17.24 30.02
C MET A 484 -26.34 18.36 29.43
N TYR A 485 -26.17 19.47 30.13
CA TYR A 485 -25.29 20.57 29.72
C TYR A 485 -23.84 20.10 29.58
N VAL A 486 -23.28 19.41 30.58
CA VAL A 486 -21.90 18.88 30.54
C VAL A 486 -21.73 17.88 29.40
N GLY A 487 -22.66 16.93 29.24
CA GLY A 487 -22.63 15.98 28.14
C GLY A 487 -22.65 16.64 26.76
N LEU A 488 -23.40 17.76 26.61
CA LEU A 488 -23.42 18.53 25.36
C LEU A 488 -22.10 19.28 25.10
N GLN A 489 -21.37 19.72 26.15
CA GLN A 489 -20.02 20.26 25.95
C GLN A 489 -19.06 19.18 25.39
N VAL A 490 -19.15 17.93 25.89
CA VAL A 490 -18.37 16.80 25.36
C VAL A 490 -18.73 16.51 23.89
N ALA A 491 -20.02 16.55 23.55
CA ALA A 491 -20.47 16.36 22.17
C ALA A 491 -19.96 17.48 21.22
N ALA A 492 -19.98 18.73 21.68
CA ALA A 492 -19.46 19.88 20.95
C ALA A 492 -17.91 19.74 20.69
N ALA A 493 -17.17 19.30 21.71
CA ALA A 493 -15.75 19.03 21.55
C ALA A 493 -15.49 17.92 20.51
N LEU A 494 -16.26 16.82 20.55
CA LEU A 494 -16.16 15.73 19.58
C LEU A 494 -16.42 16.20 18.14
N ALA A 495 -17.36 17.15 17.94
CA ALA A 495 -17.64 17.70 16.61
C ALA A 495 -16.40 18.33 15.97
N THR A 496 -15.57 18.99 16.77
CA THR A 496 -14.32 19.62 16.33
C THR A 496 -13.16 18.61 16.26
N LEU A 497 -12.94 17.85 17.34
CA LEU A 497 -11.78 16.97 17.47
C LEU A 497 -11.81 15.77 16.53
N SER A 498 -12.99 15.36 16.05
CA SER A 498 -13.12 14.27 15.09
C SER A 498 -12.78 14.65 13.65
N GLU A 499 -12.74 15.94 13.30
CA GLU A 499 -12.61 16.39 11.91
C GLU A 499 -11.36 15.86 11.19
N PRO A 500 -10.15 15.81 11.77
CA PRO A 500 -8.99 15.26 11.07
C PRO A 500 -9.15 13.78 10.72
N PHE A 501 -9.77 13.00 11.60
CA PHE A 501 -9.89 11.55 11.50
C PHE A 501 -11.16 11.08 10.78
N LEU A 502 -12.29 11.71 11.10
CA LEU A 502 -13.65 11.34 10.72
C LEU A 502 -14.41 12.56 10.16
N PRO A 503 -13.97 13.12 9.01
CA PRO A 503 -14.48 14.41 8.52
C PRO A 503 -15.99 14.39 8.19
N PHE A 504 -16.51 13.29 7.65
CA PHE A 504 -17.93 13.17 7.33
C PHE A 504 -18.78 13.09 8.61
N THR A 505 -18.29 12.38 9.62
CA THR A 505 -18.93 12.27 10.94
C THR A 505 -18.89 13.61 11.68
N SER A 506 -17.74 14.30 11.64
CA SER A 506 -17.60 15.65 12.19
C SER A 506 -18.64 16.59 11.60
N GLN A 507 -18.76 16.62 10.26
CA GLN A 507 -19.74 17.47 9.58
C GLN A 507 -21.19 17.10 9.94
N LYS A 508 -21.55 15.81 9.99
CA LYS A 508 -22.87 15.36 10.46
C LYS A 508 -23.13 15.79 11.88
N LEU A 509 -22.14 15.65 12.78
CA LEU A 509 -22.29 16.04 14.18
C LEU A 509 -22.41 17.56 14.34
N LYS A 510 -21.64 18.36 13.59
CA LYS A 510 -21.81 19.83 13.55
C LYS A 510 -23.22 20.22 13.09
N ASN A 511 -23.78 19.53 12.08
CA ASN A 511 -25.16 19.75 11.62
C ASN A 511 -26.18 19.39 12.70
N ILE A 512 -26.04 18.24 13.39
CA ILE A 512 -26.91 17.81 14.49
C ILE A 512 -26.89 18.85 15.64
N LEU A 513 -25.71 19.33 15.99
CA LEU A 513 -25.56 20.33 17.06
C LEU A 513 -25.88 21.76 16.61
N ALA A 514 -26.18 21.98 15.31
CA ALA A 514 -26.44 23.28 14.70
C ALA A 514 -25.29 24.30 14.91
N VAL A 515 -24.01 23.83 14.81
CA VAL A 515 -22.82 24.66 15.04
C VAL A 515 -22.00 24.82 13.72
N THR A 516 -22.68 25.05 12.61
CA THR A 516 -22.04 25.16 11.28
C THR A 516 -21.74 26.61 10.87
N SER A 517 -22.17 27.62 11.61
CA SER A 517 -21.84 29.00 11.32
C SER A 517 -20.56 29.42 12.04
N SER A 518 -19.77 30.30 11.39
CA SER A 518 -18.52 30.85 11.95
C SER A 518 -18.67 31.54 13.32
N GLU A 519 -19.87 31.90 13.71
CA GLU A 519 -20.16 32.55 15.00
C GLU A 519 -20.28 31.54 16.16
N VAL A 520 -20.65 30.28 15.88
CA VAL A 520 -20.86 29.22 16.87
C VAL A 520 -19.92 28.01 16.68
N GLU A 521 -19.20 27.95 15.56
CA GLU A 521 -18.23 26.89 15.32
C GLU A 521 -17.03 27.00 16.27
N THR A 522 -16.75 25.93 17.00
CA THR A 522 -15.62 25.87 17.93
C THR A 522 -14.34 25.50 17.17
N GLN A 523 -13.30 26.34 17.28
CA GLN A 523 -11.99 26.03 16.71
C GLN A 523 -11.23 25.04 17.60
N TRP A 524 -10.24 24.34 17.04
CA TRP A 524 -9.46 23.32 17.74
C TRP A 524 -8.92 23.79 19.11
N ASN A 525 -8.23 24.92 19.13
CA ASN A 525 -7.64 25.49 20.36
C ASN A 525 -8.68 26.00 21.35
N GLU A 526 -9.87 26.32 20.89
CA GLU A 526 -10.96 26.82 21.72
C GLU A 526 -11.56 25.73 22.62
N VAL A 527 -11.46 24.45 22.22
CA VAL A 527 -11.88 23.31 23.06
C VAL A 527 -11.14 23.32 24.41
N SER A 528 -9.87 23.73 24.43
CA SER A 528 -9.08 23.86 25.68
C SER A 528 -9.30 25.18 26.42
N THR A 529 -9.66 26.26 25.73
CA THR A 529 -9.59 27.63 26.27
C THR A 529 -10.97 28.24 26.58
N LYS A 530 -12.00 27.86 25.81
CA LYS A 530 -13.35 28.33 26.07
C LYS A 530 -13.92 27.65 27.31
N GLU A 531 -14.66 28.40 28.11
CA GLU A 531 -15.43 27.84 29.23
C GLU A 531 -16.67 27.13 28.74
N VAL A 532 -17.27 27.62 27.65
CA VAL A 532 -18.51 27.15 27.06
C VAL A 532 -18.32 26.91 25.58
N LEU A 533 -18.49 25.66 25.17
CA LEU A 533 -18.42 25.26 23.73
C LEU A 533 -19.82 25.35 23.10
N LEU A 534 -20.87 24.98 23.85
CA LEU A 534 -22.25 25.05 23.40
C LEU A 534 -23.07 25.78 24.47
N PRO A 535 -23.55 27.02 24.21
CA PRO A 535 -24.19 27.84 25.22
C PRO A 535 -25.59 27.33 25.60
N ALA A 536 -26.02 27.60 26.85
CA ALA A 536 -27.38 27.39 27.29
C ALA A 536 -28.36 28.19 26.40
N GLY A 537 -29.53 27.62 26.12
CA GLY A 537 -30.51 28.20 25.20
C GLY A 537 -30.27 27.94 23.74
N HIS A 538 -29.12 27.41 23.34
CA HIS A 538 -28.86 26.97 21.96
C HIS A 538 -29.75 25.78 21.58
N THR A 539 -30.28 25.77 20.35
CA THR A 539 -31.19 24.72 19.88
C THR A 539 -30.42 23.76 18.94
N ILE A 540 -30.41 22.48 19.29
CA ILE A 540 -29.84 21.42 18.49
C ILE A 540 -30.89 20.78 17.56
N GLY A 541 -30.42 20.11 16.50
CA GLY A 541 -31.28 19.38 15.58
C GLY A 541 -31.80 18.05 16.13
N LYS A 542 -32.57 17.34 15.31
CA LYS A 542 -33.03 15.99 15.63
C LYS A 542 -31.85 15.01 15.52
N GLY A 543 -31.87 13.99 16.37
CA GLY A 543 -30.87 12.91 16.32
C GLY A 543 -31.01 12.07 15.07
N GLU A 544 -29.88 11.82 14.41
CA GLU A 544 -29.71 10.80 13.39
C GLU A 544 -28.53 9.90 13.74
N LEU A 545 -28.53 8.66 13.26
CA LEU A 545 -27.43 7.75 13.52
C LEU A 545 -26.18 8.18 12.74
N LEU A 546 -25.08 8.38 13.46
CA LEU A 546 -23.78 8.69 12.85
C LEU A 546 -23.19 7.47 12.15
N PHE A 547 -23.39 6.28 12.72
CA PHE A 547 -22.87 5.01 12.21
C PHE A 547 -23.96 3.93 12.25
N SER A 548 -23.94 3.04 11.29
CA SER A 548 -24.75 1.83 11.24
C SER A 548 -23.86 0.59 11.37
N LYS A 549 -24.42 -0.48 11.95
CA LYS A 549 -23.70 -1.76 12.02
C LYS A 549 -23.37 -2.30 10.63
N ILE A 550 -22.31 -3.06 10.57
CA ILE A 550 -21.94 -3.89 9.43
C ILE A 550 -22.31 -5.32 9.82
N GLU A 551 -23.10 -5.97 8.98
CA GLU A 551 -23.60 -7.31 9.24
C GLU A 551 -22.60 -8.37 8.71
N ASP A 552 -22.70 -9.60 9.23
CA ASP A 552 -21.81 -10.70 8.81
C ASP A 552 -21.93 -11.00 7.31
N ALA A 553 -23.11 -10.79 6.72
CA ALA A 553 -23.35 -10.98 5.29
C ALA A 553 -22.54 -10.01 4.41
N ASP A 554 -22.34 -8.76 4.86
CA ASP A 554 -21.55 -7.76 4.15
C ASP A 554 -20.07 -8.19 4.12
N ILE A 555 -19.58 -8.73 5.24
CA ILE A 555 -18.21 -9.23 5.36
C ILE A 555 -18.01 -10.49 4.53
N GLN A 556 -18.97 -11.42 4.56
CA GLN A 556 -18.90 -12.64 3.78
C GLN A 556 -18.81 -12.35 2.28
N LYS A 557 -19.56 -11.36 1.78
CA LYS A 557 -19.47 -10.92 0.38
C LYS A 557 -18.05 -10.49 -0.01
N GLN A 558 -17.33 -9.81 0.87
CA GLN A 558 -15.96 -9.37 0.63
C GLN A 558 -14.96 -10.54 0.67
N LEU A 559 -15.15 -11.47 1.61
CA LEU A 559 -14.33 -12.68 1.69
C LEU A 559 -14.54 -13.57 0.46
N ASP A 560 -15.77 -13.68 -0.05
CA ASP A 560 -16.09 -14.44 -1.27
C ASP A 560 -15.41 -13.82 -2.51
N LYS A 561 -15.33 -12.47 -2.60
CA LYS A 561 -14.57 -11.78 -3.66
C LYS A 561 -13.07 -12.14 -3.62
N LEU A 562 -12.47 -12.14 -2.42
CA LEU A 562 -11.07 -12.52 -2.25
C LEU A 562 -10.82 -13.98 -2.59
N GLU A 563 -11.71 -14.90 -2.18
CA GLU A 563 -11.60 -16.32 -2.51
C GLU A 563 -11.73 -16.57 -4.03
N ALA A 564 -12.63 -15.84 -4.71
CA ALA A 564 -12.76 -15.91 -6.17
C ALA A 564 -11.46 -15.44 -6.86
N THR A 565 -10.85 -14.34 -6.39
CA THR A 565 -9.57 -13.85 -6.88
C THR A 565 -8.45 -14.88 -6.67
N LYS A 566 -8.39 -15.52 -5.50
CA LYS A 566 -7.41 -16.56 -5.22
C LYS A 566 -7.52 -17.73 -6.18
N LYS A 567 -8.74 -18.24 -6.42
CA LYS A 567 -9.00 -19.31 -7.39
C LYS A 567 -8.61 -18.91 -8.81
N ALA A 568 -8.91 -17.68 -9.23
CA ALA A 568 -8.51 -17.17 -10.55
C ALA A 568 -6.98 -17.17 -10.70
N ASN A 569 -6.24 -16.71 -9.70
CA ASN A 569 -4.78 -16.71 -9.68
C ASN A 569 -4.17 -18.12 -9.70
N GLU A 570 -4.80 -19.10 -9.02
CA GLU A 570 -4.36 -20.49 -9.05
C GLU A 570 -4.53 -21.11 -10.45
N VAL A 571 -5.55 -20.71 -11.18
CA VAL A 571 -5.78 -21.14 -12.57
C VAL A 571 -4.76 -20.49 -13.53
N GLU A 572 -4.48 -19.19 -13.37
CA GLU A 572 -3.55 -18.44 -14.21
C GLU A 572 -2.09 -18.88 -14.00
N ASN A 573 -1.72 -19.29 -12.79
CA ASN A 573 -0.40 -19.81 -12.44
C ASN A 573 -0.18 -21.30 -12.82
N LYS A 574 -1.05 -21.91 -13.60
CA LYS A 574 -0.75 -23.22 -14.22
C LYS A 574 0.35 -23.00 -15.25
N ILE A 575 1.59 -23.19 -14.82
CA ILE A 575 2.75 -23.29 -15.72
C ILE A 575 2.53 -24.57 -16.52
N VAL A 576 1.99 -24.42 -17.73
CA VAL A 576 2.06 -25.50 -18.73
C VAL A 576 3.50 -25.44 -19.25
N GLU A 577 4.30 -26.49 -18.94
CA GLU A 577 5.64 -26.60 -19.51
C GLU A 577 5.57 -26.48 -21.03
N PRO A 578 6.50 -25.75 -21.67
CA PRO A 578 6.50 -25.62 -23.11
C PRO A 578 6.62 -27.01 -23.77
N GLN A 579 5.96 -27.17 -24.89
CA GLN A 579 6.03 -28.39 -25.69
C GLN A 579 7.51 -28.68 -26.02
N LYS A 580 7.96 -29.91 -25.75
CA LYS A 580 9.29 -30.40 -26.11
C LYS A 580 9.41 -30.54 -27.64
N ASP A 581 10.64 -30.68 -28.12
CA ASP A 581 10.92 -30.91 -29.52
C ASP A 581 10.10 -32.08 -30.07
N THR A 582 9.73 -32.02 -31.35
CA THR A 582 8.90 -33.02 -32.01
C THR A 582 9.59 -34.39 -31.98
N ALA A 583 8.96 -35.36 -31.32
CA ALA A 583 9.38 -36.76 -31.39
C ALA A 583 8.70 -37.46 -32.58
N THR A 584 9.43 -38.40 -33.23
CA THR A 584 8.84 -39.23 -34.28
C THR A 584 8.03 -40.37 -33.72
N PHE A 585 7.15 -40.97 -34.53
CA PHE A 585 6.40 -42.17 -34.11
C PHE A 585 7.36 -43.31 -33.76
N GLU A 586 8.48 -43.44 -34.48
CA GLU A 586 9.53 -44.41 -34.19
C GLU A 586 10.18 -44.17 -32.81
N ASP A 587 10.30 -42.93 -32.34
CA ASP A 587 10.80 -42.65 -31.00
C ASP A 587 9.81 -43.11 -29.92
N PHE A 588 8.50 -42.91 -30.17
CA PHE A 588 7.45 -43.40 -29.26
C PHE A 588 7.40 -44.95 -29.21
N THR A 589 7.48 -45.63 -30.36
CA THR A 589 7.42 -47.09 -30.42
C THR A 589 8.63 -47.80 -29.79
N LYS A 590 9.71 -47.09 -29.51
CA LYS A 590 10.85 -47.59 -28.72
C LYS A 590 10.56 -47.66 -27.23
N MET A 591 9.53 -46.97 -26.74
CA MET A 591 9.16 -46.99 -25.34
C MET A 591 8.15 -48.13 -25.06
N ASP A 592 8.49 -48.98 -24.11
CA ASP A 592 7.57 -50.06 -23.66
C ASP A 592 6.85 -49.61 -22.35
N LEU A 593 5.63 -49.08 -22.52
CA LEU A 593 4.81 -48.64 -21.45
C LEU A 593 3.78 -49.72 -21.08
N ARG A 594 3.73 -50.13 -19.80
CA ARG A 594 2.83 -51.18 -19.35
C ARG A 594 2.10 -50.82 -18.05
N VAL A 595 0.96 -51.46 -17.85
CA VAL A 595 0.32 -51.43 -16.55
C VAL A 595 1.06 -52.37 -15.59
N GLY A 596 1.46 -51.85 -14.44
CA GLY A 596 2.06 -52.60 -13.35
C GLY A 596 1.19 -52.52 -12.09
N THR A 597 1.35 -53.49 -11.18
CA THR A 597 0.75 -53.46 -9.84
C THR A 597 1.84 -53.38 -8.78
N ILE A 598 1.76 -52.43 -7.87
CA ILE A 598 2.69 -52.34 -6.73
C ILE A 598 2.39 -53.45 -5.76
N ILE A 599 3.31 -54.39 -5.56
CA ILE A 599 3.16 -55.54 -4.67
C ILE A 599 3.86 -55.36 -3.33
N GLU A 600 4.93 -54.59 -3.29
CA GLU A 600 5.64 -54.20 -2.03
C GLU A 600 6.07 -52.75 -2.13
N ALA A 601 6.08 -52.06 -0.99
CA ALA A 601 6.58 -50.69 -0.87
C ALA A 601 7.26 -50.50 0.47
N GLU A 602 8.46 -49.92 0.49
CA GLU A 602 9.19 -49.60 1.70
C GLU A 602 9.97 -48.28 1.60
N LYS A 603 10.25 -47.65 2.76
CA LYS A 603 11.06 -46.45 2.79
C LYS A 603 12.54 -46.79 2.57
N MET A 604 13.20 -46.06 1.68
CA MET A 604 14.62 -46.25 1.46
C MET A 604 15.40 -45.79 2.71
N PRO A 605 16.29 -46.61 3.27
CA PRO A 605 17.11 -46.25 4.41
C PRO A 605 17.96 -45.00 4.13
N LYS A 606 17.99 -44.06 5.09
CA LYS A 606 18.73 -42.78 5.01
C LYS A 606 18.32 -41.85 3.84
N ALA A 607 17.12 -42.03 3.27
CA ALA A 607 16.58 -41.15 2.24
C ALA A 607 15.16 -40.66 2.62
N LYS A 608 15.01 -39.37 2.87
CA LYS A 608 13.71 -38.80 3.31
C LYS A 608 12.64 -38.81 2.22
N LYS A 609 13.04 -38.72 0.94
CA LYS A 609 12.16 -38.53 -0.21
C LYS A 609 11.90 -39.79 -1.05
N LEU A 610 12.62 -40.91 -0.79
CA LEU A 610 12.59 -42.07 -1.65
C LEU A 610 11.84 -43.23 -1.05
N LEU A 611 11.01 -43.89 -1.88
CA LEU A 611 10.45 -45.23 -1.64
C LEU A 611 11.09 -46.22 -2.60
N VAL A 612 11.27 -47.48 -2.14
CA VAL A 612 11.59 -48.63 -2.94
C VAL A 612 10.32 -49.42 -3.15
N LEU A 613 9.94 -49.63 -4.38
CA LEU A 613 8.71 -50.30 -4.77
C LEU A 613 9.07 -51.58 -5.54
N LYS A 614 8.38 -52.67 -5.24
CA LYS A 614 8.33 -53.82 -6.15
C LYS A 614 7.04 -53.81 -6.94
N VAL A 615 7.18 -53.84 -8.24
CA VAL A 615 6.06 -53.70 -9.18
C VAL A 615 5.99 -54.95 -10.05
N ASP A 616 4.88 -55.63 -10.00
CA ASP A 616 4.56 -56.70 -10.97
C ASP A 616 4.14 -56.04 -12.27
N THR A 617 4.95 -56.23 -13.33
CA THR A 617 4.76 -55.66 -14.65
C THR A 617 4.12 -56.63 -15.64
N GLY A 618 3.65 -57.82 -15.15
CA GLY A 618 3.11 -58.88 -15.96
C GLY A 618 4.18 -59.65 -16.79
N ILE A 619 5.39 -59.10 -16.96
CA ILE A 619 6.53 -59.77 -17.58
C ILE A 619 7.44 -60.33 -16.47
N ASN A 620 7.67 -59.54 -15.45
CA ASN A 620 8.51 -59.85 -14.29
C ASN A 620 8.19 -58.86 -13.14
N THR A 621 8.72 -59.15 -11.95
CA THR A 621 8.70 -58.22 -10.84
C THR A 621 9.96 -57.33 -10.89
N ARG A 622 9.77 -55.99 -10.82
CA ARG A 622 10.85 -55.00 -10.89
C ARG A 622 10.97 -54.22 -9.62
N THR A 623 12.19 -53.87 -9.29
CA THR A 623 12.45 -52.91 -8.24
C THR A 623 12.53 -51.49 -8.85
N ILE A 624 11.67 -50.59 -8.37
CA ILE A 624 11.63 -49.19 -8.85
C ILE A 624 11.79 -48.25 -7.65
N VAL A 625 12.75 -47.35 -7.75
CA VAL A 625 12.99 -46.30 -6.74
C VAL A 625 12.32 -45.03 -7.20
N SER A 626 11.41 -44.50 -6.39
CA SER A 626 10.64 -43.28 -6.72
C SER A 626 10.70 -42.21 -5.62
N GLY A 627 10.71 -40.96 -6.02
CA GLY A 627 10.80 -39.75 -5.15
C GLY A 627 9.50 -39.35 -4.46
N ILE A 628 8.70 -40.30 -4.03
CA ILE A 628 7.29 -40.07 -3.61
C ILE A 628 7.03 -40.22 -2.11
N ALA A 629 8.08 -40.39 -1.29
CA ALA A 629 7.91 -40.67 0.15
C ALA A 629 7.33 -39.49 0.96
N GLU A 630 7.32 -38.27 0.40
CA GLU A 630 6.69 -37.09 1.01
C GLU A 630 5.18 -37.03 0.69
N HIS A 631 4.71 -37.72 -0.35
CA HIS A 631 3.33 -37.68 -0.83
C HIS A 631 2.52 -38.96 -0.50
N PHE A 632 3.21 -40.11 -0.30
CA PHE A 632 2.54 -41.40 -0.08
C PHE A 632 3.18 -42.17 1.05
N LYS A 633 2.36 -42.89 1.80
CA LYS A 633 2.84 -43.90 2.76
C LYS A 633 2.97 -45.27 2.03
N PRO A 634 3.98 -46.07 2.36
CA PRO A 634 4.18 -47.38 1.74
C PRO A 634 2.94 -48.26 1.73
N GLU A 635 2.25 -48.32 2.89
CA GLU A 635 1.04 -49.12 3.07
C GLU A 635 -0.12 -48.75 2.15
N ASP A 636 -0.21 -47.48 1.73
CA ASP A 636 -1.27 -46.98 0.86
C ASP A 636 -1.04 -47.27 -0.62
N LEU A 637 0.14 -47.79 -0.96
CA LEU A 637 0.57 -48.05 -2.34
C LEU A 637 0.37 -49.49 -2.77
N ILE A 638 0.36 -50.41 -1.83
CA ILE A 638 0.25 -51.83 -2.14
C ILE A 638 -1.11 -52.14 -2.81
N GLY A 639 -1.06 -52.85 -3.94
CA GLY A 639 -2.23 -53.17 -4.76
C GLY A 639 -2.61 -52.08 -5.78
N LYS A 640 -1.97 -50.90 -5.75
CA LYS A 640 -2.28 -49.88 -6.76
C LYS A 640 -1.71 -50.22 -8.13
N LYS A 641 -2.52 -49.99 -9.15
CA LYS A 641 -2.11 -50.06 -10.56
C LYS A 641 -1.39 -48.77 -10.92
N VAL A 642 -0.33 -48.85 -11.70
CA VAL A 642 0.52 -47.74 -12.13
C VAL A 642 0.97 -47.98 -13.56
N THR A 643 1.18 -46.89 -14.31
CA THR A 643 1.83 -46.92 -15.61
C THR A 643 3.34 -46.93 -15.43
N VAL A 644 4.02 -47.92 -16.02
CA VAL A 644 5.47 -48.14 -15.88
C VAL A 644 6.13 -48.14 -17.24
N LEU A 645 7.20 -47.36 -17.41
CA LEU A 645 8.14 -47.48 -18.49
C LEU A 645 9.12 -48.60 -18.13
N VAL A 646 8.96 -49.77 -18.80
CA VAL A 646 9.65 -51.01 -18.39
C VAL A 646 10.97 -51.25 -19.12
N ASN A 647 11.23 -50.60 -20.24
CA ASN A 647 12.50 -50.73 -21.00
C ASN A 647 13.48 -49.56 -20.77
N LEU A 648 13.34 -48.85 -19.67
CA LEU A 648 14.31 -47.86 -19.25
C LEU A 648 15.60 -48.54 -18.73
N ALA A 649 16.75 -48.06 -19.13
CA ALA A 649 18.04 -48.59 -18.65
C ALA A 649 18.14 -48.55 -17.13
N PRO A 650 18.53 -49.64 -16.44
CA PRO A 650 18.65 -49.68 -14.99
C PRO A 650 19.59 -48.62 -14.44
N ARG A 651 19.19 -48.01 -13.32
CA ARG A 651 19.99 -46.94 -12.68
C ARG A 651 20.14 -47.20 -11.17
N LYS A 652 21.38 -47.14 -10.65
CA LYS A 652 21.61 -47.22 -9.20
C LYS A 652 21.29 -45.91 -8.51
N LEU A 653 20.36 -45.96 -7.57
CA LEU A 653 19.95 -44.84 -6.70
C LEU A 653 20.25 -45.21 -5.26
N ARG A 654 21.27 -44.60 -4.65
CA ARG A 654 21.73 -44.85 -3.27
C ARG A 654 21.96 -46.37 -2.96
N GLY A 655 22.49 -47.08 -3.92
CA GLY A 655 22.82 -48.52 -3.76
C GLY A 655 21.75 -49.52 -4.20
N VAL A 656 20.53 -49.06 -4.43
CA VAL A 656 19.42 -49.86 -4.97
C VAL A 656 19.33 -49.63 -6.47
N GLU A 657 19.24 -50.69 -7.27
CA GLU A 657 19.04 -50.64 -8.70
C GLU A 657 17.58 -50.47 -9.05
N SER A 658 17.24 -49.34 -9.76
CA SER A 658 15.89 -49.06 -10.25
C SER A 658 15.78 -49.51 -11.70
N GLU A 659 14.83 -50.41 -12.01
CA GLU A 659 14.68 -51.11 -13.29
C GLU A 659 13.46 -50.59 -14.09
N GLY A 660 13.10 -49.33 -13.92
CA GLY A 660 11.98 -48.70 -14.62
C GLY A 660 11.57 -47.39 -13.98
N MET A 661 10.53 -46.77 -14.52
CA MET A 661 10.01 -45.51 -14.04
C MET A 661 8.47 -45.57 -14.00
N ILE A 662 7.88 -45.18 -12.87
CA ILE A 662 6.43 -44.96 -12.75
C ILE A 662 6.06 -43.57 -13.25
N LEU A 663 5.08 -43.46 -14.12
CA LEU A 663 4.60 -42.19 -14.65
C LEU A 663 3.61 -41.54 -13.69
N MET A 664 3.86 -40.26 -13.45
CA MET A 664 3.06 -39.46 -12.54
C MET A 664 2.89 -38.03 -13.09
N THR A 665 1.89 -37.33 -12.62
CA THR A 665 1.72 -35.91 -12.83
C THR A 665 1.61 -35.20 -11.48
N GLU A 666 1.86 -33.91 -11.47
CA GLU A 666 1.72 -33.08 -10.29
C GLU A 666 0.45 -32.24 -10.39
N THR A 667 -0.33 -32.19 -9.31
CA THR A 667 -1.48 -31.28 -9.23
C THR A 667 -1.02 -29.84 -9.01
N PRO A 668 -1.86 -28.83 -9.29
CA PRO A 668 -1.52 -27.41 -9.01
C PRO A 668 -1.15 -27.15 -7.54
N ALA A 669 -1.61 -28.00 -6.62
CA ALA A 669 -1.26 -27.93 -5.19
C ALA A 669 0.03 -28.67 -4.83
N GLY A 670 0.85 -29.08 -5.81
CA GLY A 670 2.11 -29.79 -5.58
C GLY A 670 1.95 -31.25 -5.16
N LYS A 671 0.76 -31.84 -5.30
CA LYS A 671 0.51 -33.24 -4.95
C LYS A 671 0.75 -34.14 -6.16
N LEU A 672 1.59 -35.18 -6.00
CA LEU A 672 1.82 -36.19 -7.03
C LEU A 672 0.60 -37.13 -7.17
N VAL A 673 0.25 -37.42 -8.41
CA VAL A 673 -0.85 -38.35 -8.77
C VAL A 673 -0.34 -39.33 -9.81
N PHE A 674 -0.68 -40.62 -9.63
CA PHE A 674 -0.33 -41.67 -10.60
C PHE A 674 -1.16 -41.53 -11.87
N LEU A 675 -0.53 -41.77 -13.04
CA LEU A 675 -1.24 -42.01 -14.29
C LEU A 675 -1.65 -43.46 -14.32
N ASN A 676 -2.93 -43.73 -14.00
CA ASN A 676 -3.46 -45.08 -13.90
C ASN A 676 -4.56 -45.31 -14.95
N PRO A 677 -4.72 -46.52 -15.46
CA PRO A 677 -5.95 -46.89 -16.12
C PRO A 677 -7.09 -46.92 -15.10
N ASP A 678 -8.25 -46.41 -15.48
CA ASP A 678 -9.41 -46.20 -14.60
C ASP A 678 -10.29 -47.48 -14.45
N GLU A 679 -9.92 -48.58 -15.09
CA GLU A 679 -10.66 -49.82 -15.06
C GLU A 679 -9.95 -50.90 -14.24
N ASP A 680 -10.68 -51.49 -13.28
CA ASP A 680 -10.20 -52.60 -12.46
C ASP A 680 -9.89 -53.89 -13.26
N GLN A 681 -10.39 -54.00 -14.50
CA GLN A 681 -10.24 -55.17 -15.35
C GLN A 681 -8.90 -55.22 -16.13
N VAL A 682 -8.09 -54.17 -16.08
CA VAL A 682 -6.80 -54.14 -16.77
C VAL A 682 -5.76 -54.94 -15.97
N ASN A 683 -5.23 -56.03 -16.53
CA ASN A 683 -4.22 -56.85 -15.88
C ASN A 683 -2.81 -56.26 -15.96
N PRO A 684 -1.91 -56.58 -14.99
CA PRO A 684 -0.49 -56.28 -15.12
C PRO A 684 0.06 -56.85 -16.44
N GLY A 685 0.91 -56.05 -17.12
CA GLY A 685 1.47 -56.41 -18.41
C GLY A 685 0.72 -55.90 -19.63
N ALA A 686 -0.50 -55.35 -19.44
CA ALA A 686 -1.20 -54.68 -20.55
C ALA A 686 -0.34 -53.53 -21.12
N VAL A 687 -0.15 -53.56 -22.43
CA VAL A 687 0.65 -52.54 -23.15
C VAL A 687 -0.19 -51.27 -23.29
N ILE A 688 0.45 -50.12 -23.03
CA ILE A 688 -0.09 -48.79 -23.27
C ILE A 688 0.47 -48.30 -24.61
N SER A 689 -0.40 -48.08 -25.58
CA SER A 689 -0.03 -47.67 -26.94
C SER A 689 -0.69 -46.40 -27.39
#